data_cb4922c1bfb6f3585c7d518ebd6a1145
#
_entry.id   cb4922c1bfb6f3585c7d518ebd6a1145
#
_cell.length_a   1.000
_cell.length_b   1.000
_cell.length_c   1.000
_cell.angle_alpha   90.00
_cell.angle_beta   90.00
_cell.angle_gamma   90.00
#
_symmetry.space_group_name_H-M   'P 1'
#
loop_
_entity.id
_entity.type
_entity.pdbx_description
1 polymer ?
#
loop_
_entity_poly.entity_id
_entity_poly.type
_entity_poly.pdbx_seq_one_letter_code
_entity_poly.pdbx_strand_id
1 'polypeptide(L)'
;MTAWNTDRSADFRGPLDVTWAATLVVDAQDDVIGCSTAAARLLGCPAHEIVGLPLATFLSPGPTPSAHRAPTRFRGDAVRVARRRDGHELIVAVAACPLPGVGAAERVVVATELKDLRLWESRLALLHGLTTRSPVGLAIYDNDLRLTWCNAAFEEEIGRPLADFRGSRADELYFGGRFVSQGHPPTLDAVMRHVLDTGEAFLDLHFQGRPPSDPETDHLWSCAYYRLQDSDGNVFGVCEDTFDISDRYRAQQRLALLVEAGRGIGSALDVLATAEQIPEVAVPEFAATVTVDLSEAVLEGEMPAPGDAAAMSLIRVAQRSAGDAGRRPPSAPHVDRSPVRYPPGSPQDRSLSSGGLVLDETTLVVPLRAGNSSLGLVTFVRGIHSAVFDGGEVALADELAARTAVSIDNARRFTRERAASLALQRQLLPRHVPKQSAVDVAYRYLPADAMTGVGGDWFDVIPLSGTRVGLVVGDVVGHGLQAAATMGRLRTTVRAFAQMDLDPVELLSRLDDLVRQTAEEQWGGTGPADGAHFDVTTGATCLYAVYDPVSRRCVMARAGHLPPAVVPPEGGPSFLDLPAGPPLGLGGLPFEPLETELPAGSLLALFTDGLVESRDRDIDRGLDLLGHVLGDQRAPLDELCDRAVGELLPNGSAADDTALLLVRTRELGASQVAEWEMDAEPVAPGRARELTTAQLHDWGLEELSFATELVVSELVTNAVRYADGPLHVRLIRDRTLLCEVADAGHTSPNLRHSGEDDEGGRGLFIVAQLVQRWGTRYTRSGKTIWTEQAFPTGH
;
A
#
# COMPACT_ATOMS: atom_id res chain seq x y z
N MET A 1 -35.52 19.18 16.86
CA MET A 1 -36.87 18.68 17.22
C MET A 1 -37.54 19.75 18.05
N THR A 2 -38.27 20.66 17.43
CA THR A 2 -39.05 21.71 18.09
C THR A 2 -40.50 21.25 18.02
N ALA A 3 -41.11 21.08 19.20
CA ALA A 3 -42.49 20.67 19.37
C ALA A 3 -43.42 21.62 18.58
N TRP A 4 -44.18 21.08 17.66
CA TRP A 4 -45.25 21.77 17.01
C TRP A 4 -46.36 21.97 18.06
N ASN A 5 -46.62 23.25 18.32
CA ASN A 5 -47.60 23.67 19.26
C ASN A 5 -49.01 23.31 18.72
N THR A 6 -49.69 22.38 19.40
CA THR A 6 -50.96 21.78 19.01
C THR A 6 -52.17 22.69 19.25
N ASP A 7 -52.00 24.00 19.46
CA ASP A 7 -53.05 24.93 19.86
C ASP A 7 -53.56 25.83 18.69
N ARG A 8 -53.69 25.27 17.49
CA ARG A 8 -54.23 25.94 16.32
C ARG A 8 -55.28 25.13 15.55
N SER A 9 -56.07 24.34 16.23
CA SER A 9 -57.21 23.58 15.61
C SER A 9 -58.32 24.48 15.08
N ALA A 10 -58.26 25.79 15.30
CA ALA A 10 -59.31 26.75 14.88
C ALA A 10 -59.20 27.25 13.44
N ASP A 11 -58.16 26.96 12.71
CA ASP A 11 -57.81 27.62 11.43
C ASP A 11 -58.32 26.93 10.15
N PHE A 12 -58.99 25.79 10.24
CA PHE A 12 -59.52 25.03 9.07
C PHE A 12 -61.03 25.07 8.87
N ARG A 13 -61.72 25.88 9.61
CA ARG A 13 -63.18 26.06 9.41
C ARG A 13 -63.42 26.87 8.14
N GLY A 14 -64.10 26.27 7.17
CA GLY A 14 -64.40 26.93 5.89
C GLY A 14 -65.42 28.06 6.04
N PRO A 15 -65.56 28.97 5.06
CA PRO A 15 -66.48 30.10 5.07
C PRO A 15 -67.96 29.72 5.10
N LEU A 16 -68.24 28.40 4.98
CA LEU A 16 -69.58 27.81 5.04
C LEU A 16 -69.95 27.25 6.43
N ASP A 17 -69.09 27.41 7.46
CA ASP A 17 -69.47 27.11 8.83
C ASP A 17 -70.59 28.07 9.22
N VAL A 18 -71.78 27.53 9.38
CA VAL A 18 -73.02 28.28 9.71
C VAL A 18 -72.85 29.15 10.97
N THR A 19 -71.91 28.81 11.86
CA THR A 19 -71.58 29.60 13.05
C THR A 19 -70.80 30.87 12.75
N TRP A 20 -70.15 30.98 11.60
CA TRP A 20 -69.32 32.10 11.17
C TRP A 20 -69.89 32.88 10.00
N ALA A 21 -70.74 32.27 9.21
CA ALA A 21 -71.35 32.93 8.05
C ALA A 21 -72.38 33.97 8.50
N ALA A 22 -72.22 35.18 8.06
CA ALA A 22 -73.21 36.21 8.31
C ALA A 22 -74.41 35.95 7.40
N THR A 23 -75.53 35.50 7.99
CA THR A 23 -76.73 35.09 7.25
C THR A 23 -77.88 36.06 7.58
N LEU A 24 -78.54 36.56 6.54
CA LEU A 24 -79.72 37.35 6.63
C LEU A 24 -80.83 36.67 5.82
N VAL A 25 -82.05 36.64 6.34
CA VAL A 25 -83.25 36.13 5.69
C VAL A 25 -84.06 37.33 5.28
N VAL A 26 -84.44 37.37 4.02
CA VAL A 26 -85.17 38.52 3.45
C VAL A 26 -86.52 38.09 2.81
N ASP A 27 -87.48 38.97 2.80
CA ASP A 27 -88.80 38.77 2.22
C ASP A 27 -88.84 39.22 0.74
N ALA A 28 -90.07 39.24 0.14
CA ALA A 28 -90.32 39.66 -1.24
C ALA A 28 -90.12 41.16 -1.54
N GLN A 29 -90.08 41.99 -0.53
CA GLN A 29 -89.82 43.41 -0.52
C GLN A 29 -88.29 43.74 -0.26
N ASP A 30 -87.49 42.74 -0.08
CA ASP A 30 -86.05 42.86 0.31
C ASP A 30 -85.85 43.41 1.74
N ASP A 31 -86.88 43.26 2.60
CA ASP A 31 -86.72 43.59 3.99
C ASP A 31 -86.17 42.40 4.82
N VAL A 32 -85.22 42.65 5.74
CA VAL A 32 -84.62 41.64 6.53
C VAL A 32 -85.62 41.15 7.60
N ILE A 33 -86.00 39.85 7.52
CA ILE A 33 -86.92 39.21 8.47
C ILE A 33 -86.20 38.29 9.45
N GLY A 34 -84.93 38.00 9.22
CA GLY A 34 -84.10 37.20 10.09
C GLY A 34 -82.61 37.54 9.98
N CYS A 35 -81.90 37.47 11.12
CA CYS A 35 -80.45 37.80 11.20
C CYS A 35 -79.70 36.84 12.12
N SER A 36 -78.60 36.23 11.63
CA SER A 36 -77.73 35.41 12.43
C SER A 36 -76.84 36.27 13.36
N THR A 37 -76.34 35.68 14.44
CA THR A 37 -75.42 36.36 15.33
C THR A 37 -74.14 36.78 14.58
N ALA A 38 -73.72 36.01 13.58
CA ALA A 38 -72.58 36.37 12.75
C ALA A 38 -72.81 37.57 11.85
N ALA A 39 -74.08 37.69 11.28
CA ALA A 39 -74.50 38.91 10.57
C ALA A 39 -74.58 40.13 11.45
N ALA A 40 -75.11 40.01 12.65
CA ALA A 40 -75.13 41.08 13.66
C ALA A 40 -73.70 41.56 13.99
N ARG A 41 -72.73 40.64 14.18
CA ARG A 41 -71.31 40.96 14.38
C ARG A 41 -70.66 41.62 13.15
N LEU A 42 -70.92 41.09 11.95
CA LEU A 42 -70.40 41.67 10.69
C LEU A 42 -70.86 43.10 10.51
N LEU A 43 -72.14 43.40 10.75
CA LEU A 43 -72.77 44.70 10.58
C LEU A 43 -72.59 45.64 11.78
N GLY A 44 -72.08 45.09 12.91
CA GLY A 44 -71.91 45.88 14.15
C GLY A 44 -73.24 46.38 14.73
N CYS A 45 -74.33 45.69 14.44
CA CYS A 45 -75.70 46.04 14.97
C CYS A 45 -76.31 44.81 15.63
N PRO A 46 -77.06 44.96 16.71
CA PRO A 46 -77.84 43.86 17.28
C PRO A 46 -78.97 43.45 16.31
N ALA A 47 -79.34 42.13 16.30
CA ALA A 47 -80.28 41.59 15.34
C ALA A 47 -81.63 42.32 15.35
N HIS A 48 -82.14 42.82 16.47
CA HIS A 48 -83.41 43.54 16.60
C HIS A 48 -83.39 44.95 15.88
N GLU A 49 -82.27 45.55 15.66
CA GLU A 49 -82.07 46.75 14.88
C GLU A 49 -81.88 46.49 13.39
N ILE A 50 -81.61 45.26 12.99
CA ILE A 50 -81.42 44.84 11.58
C ILE A 50 -82.70 44.32 10.99
N VAL A 51 -83.47 43.54 11.77
CA VAL A 51 -84.74 42.99 11.36
C VAL A 51 -85.82 44.10 11.15
N GLY A 52 -86.51 44.05 10.03
CA GLY A 52 -87.51 45.02 9.59
C GLY A 52 -86.94 46.19 8.74
N LEU A 53 -85.65 46.20 8.44
CA LEU A 53 -85.04 47.21 7.59
C LEU A 53 -84.78 46.67 6.22
N PRO A 54 -84.81 47.46 5.12
CA PRO A 54 -84.41 47.05 3.80
C PRO A 54 -82.89 46.55 3.78
N LEU A 55 -82.64 45.46 3.08
CA LEU A 55 -81.32 44.91 2.90
C LEU A 55 -80.28 45.93 2.36
N ALA A 56 -80.81 46.81 1.47
CA ALA A 56 -80.01 47.93 0.86
C ALA A 56 -79.46 48.94 1.89
N THR A 57 -80.00 48.97 3.14
CA THR A 57 -79.49 49.78 4.25
C THR A 57 -78.14 49.35 4.66
N PHE A 58 -77.87 48.05 4.64
CA PHE A 58 -76.72 47.43 5.09
C PHE A 58 -75.75 46.97 3.99
N LEU A 59 -76.30 46.64 2.80
CA LEU A 59 -75.54 46.14 1.65
C LEU A 59 -75.76 47.02 0.41
N SER A 60 -74.77 47.81 0.06
CA SER A 60 -74.78 48.61 -1.16
C SER A 60 -74.00 47.99 -2.31
N PRO A 61 -74.19 48.35 -3.60
CA PRO A 61 -73.43 47.90 -4.70
C PRO A 61 -71.95 48.17 -4.44
N GLY A 62 -71.13 47.15 -4.50
CA GLY A 62 -69.62 47.24 -4.33
C GLY A 62 -68.98 47.77 -5.62
N PRO A 63 -67.67 48.10 -5.55
CA PRO A 63 -66.88 48.43 -6.74
C PRO A 63 -66.94 47.24 -7.71
N THR A 64 -67.13 47.51 -8.99
CA THR A 64 -67.19 46.47 -10.04
C THR A 64 -65.82 45.84 -10.12
N PRO A 65 -65.72 44.52 -9.91
CA PRO A 65 -64.40 43.84 -9.99
C PRO A 65 -63.85 44.01 -11.39
N SER A 66 -62.61 44.45 -11.58
CA SER A 66 -61.92 44.36 -12.82
C SER A 66 -61.88 42.89 -13.30
N ALA A 67 -62.16 42.64 -14.60
CA ALA A 67 -62.39 41.30 -15.20
C ALA A 67 -61.30 40.25 -14.95
N HIS A 68 -60.17 40.60 -14.37
CA HIS A 68 -59.04 39.66 -14.03
C HIS A 68 -59.01 39.19 -12.57
N ARG A 69 -59.97 39.54 -11.72
CA ARG A 69 -59.93 39.21 -10.28
C ARG A 69 -61.23 38.68 -9.68
N ALA A 70 -62.20 38.26 -10.52
CA ALA A 70 -63.40 37.64 -9.98
C ALA A 70 -63.15 36.19 -9.55
N PRO A 71 -63.57 35.74 -8.38
CA PRO A 71 -63.44 34.32 -7.94
C PRO A 71 -64.32 33.46 -8.87
N THR A 72 -63.74 32.42 -9.50
CA THR A 72 -64.28 31.62 -10.57
C THR A 72 -65.37 30.62 -10.13
N ARG A 73 -65.61 30.41 -8.83
CA ARG A 73 -66.47 29.35 -8.31
C ARG A 73 -67.91 29.78 -7.84
N PHE A 74 -68.14 31.08 -7.63
CA PHE A 74 -69.46 31.56 -7.25
C PHE A 74 -70.16 32.24 -8.46
N ARG A 75 -70.93 31.49 -9.25
CA ARG A 75 -71.84 32.04 -10.25
C ARG A 75 -73.04 32.69 -9.56
N GLY A 76 -73.08 34.00 -9.55
CA GLY A 76 -74.22 34.79 -9.02
C GLY A 76 -73.80 35.75 -7.89
N ASP A 77 -72.56 35.84 -7.54
CA ASP A 77 -72.02 36.57 -6.41
C ASP A 77 -71.74 38.00 -6.74
N ALA A 78 -72.40 38.88 -6.02
CA ALA A 78 -72.06 40.27 -6.11
C ALA A 78 -71.15 40.67 -4.94
N VAL A 79 -70.02 41.30 -5.26
CA VAL A 79 -69.27 42.01 -4.28
C VAL A 79 -70.09 43.20 -3.84
N ARG A 80 -70.30 43.34 -2.55
CA ARG A 80 -71.09 44.43 -1.94
C ARG A 80 -70.23 45.17 -0.91
N VAL A 81 -70.63 46.37 -0.61
CA VAL A 81 -70.11 47.11 0.54
C VAL A 81 -71.11 46.96 1.70
N ALA A 82 -70.73 46.32 2.73
CA ALA A 82 -71.46 46.24 3.99
C ALA A 82 -71.14 47.45 4.81
N ARG A 83 -72.18 48.21 5.21
CA ARG A 83 -72.01 49.38 6.05
C ARG A 83 -72.35 49.05 7.49
N ARG A 84 -71.32 49.20 8.33
CA ARG A 84 -71.44 48.93 9.78
C ARG A 84 -72.08 50.18 10.48
N ARG A 85 -72.60 49.95 11.69
CA ARG A 85 -73.14 50.98 12.53
C ARG A 85 -72.17 52.08 12.88
N ASP A 86 -70.94 51.76 13.05
CA ASP A 86 -69.83 52.66 13.35
C ASP A 86 -69.39 53.50 12.11
N GLY A 87 -70.02 53.38 10.97
CA GLY A 87 -69.73 54.05 9.72
C GLY A 87 -68.61 53.41 8.92
N HIS A 88 -67.96 52.33 9.41
CA HIS A 88 -66.99 51.64 8.63
C HIS A 88 -67.64 50.85 7.51
N GLU A 89 -67.01 50.88 6.33
CA GLU A 89 -67.40 50.10 5.17
C GLU A 89 -66.51 48.89 5.01
N LEU A 90 -67.09 47.69 4.92
CA LEU A 90 -66.44 46.42 4.66
C LEU A 90 -66.80 45.93 3.27
N ILE A 91 -65.81 45.47 2.51
CA ILE A 91 -66.06 44.77 1.25
C ILE A 91 -66.41 43.32 1.60
N VAL A 92 -67.59 42.87 1.23
CA VAL A 92 -68.13 41.54 1.49
C VAL A 92 -68.47 40.84 0.17
N ALA A 93 -68.23 39.52 0.16
CA ALA A 93 -68.80 38.64 -0.86
C ALA A 93 -70.16 38.19 -0.39
N VAL A 94 -71.14 38.25 -1.25
CA VAL A 94 -72.55 37.96 -0.92
C VAL A 94 -73.09 36.91 -1.89
N ALA A 95 -73.70 35.86 -1.31
CA ALA A 95 -74.47 34.86 -2.11
C ALA A 95 -75.96 34.90 -1.66
N ALA A 96 -76.89 34.81 -2.55
CA ALA A 96 -78.31 34.73 -2.26
C ALA A 96 -78.91 33.43 -2.76
N CYS A 97 -79.55 32.68 -1.88
CA CYS A 97 -80.20 31.44 -2.17
C CYS A 97 -81.74 31.62 -1.98
N PRO A 98 -82.55 31.30 -3.00
CA PRO A 98 -84.02 31.37 -2.86
C PRO A 98 -84.51 30.31 -1.87
N LEU A 99 -85.51 30.60 -1.08
CA LEU A 99 -86.21 29.76 -0.12
C LEU A 99 -87.70 29.52 -0.54
N PRO A 100 -87.97 28.74 -1.58
CA PRO A 100 -89.33 28.56 -1.99
C PRO A 100 -90.14 27.79 -0.95
N GLY A 101 -91.31 28.39 -0.56
CA GLY A 101 -92.31 27.78 0.29
C GLY A 101 -92.04 27.88 1.80
N VAL A 102 -91.23 28.80 2.27
CA VAL A 102 -90.93 29.00 3.72
C VAL A 102 -91.54 30.32 4.24
N GLY A 103 -92.81 30.32 4.43
CA GLY A 103 -93.59 31.49 5.01
C GLY A 103 -93.34 32.79 4.27
N ALA A 104 -92.95 33.86 5.01
CA ALA A 104 -92.64 35.17 4.43
C ALA A 104 -91.23 35.28 3.87
N ALA A 105 -90.39 34.23 4.09
CA ALA A 105 -88.98 34.24 3.67
C ALA A 105 -88.91 33.92 2.14
N GLU A 106 -88.27 34.79 1.36
CA GLU A 106 -88.09 34.56 -0.10
C GLU A 106 -86.65 34.05 -0.38
N ARG A 107 -85.70 34.61 0.27
CA ARG A 107 -84.28 34.19 0.10
C ARG A 107 -83.41 34.33 1.32
N VAL A 108 -82.34 33.54 1.39
CA VAL A 108 -81.23 33.67 2.36
C VAL A 108 -80.10 34.40 1.68
N VAL A 109 -79.55 35.41 2.31
CA VAL A 109 -78.37 36.17 1.92
C VAL A 109 -77.22 35.80 2.87
N VAL A 110 -76.17 35.21 2.36
CA VAL A 110 -74.99 34.91 3.11
C VAL A 110 -73.87 35.91 2.74
N ALA A 111 -73.27 36.54 3.72
CA ALA A 111 -72.19 37.51 3.53
C ALA A 111 -70.95 37.11 4.29
N THR A 112 -69.78 37.26 3.72
CA THR A 112 -68.48 37.09 4.37
C THR A 112 -67.49 38.19 3.95
N GLU A 113 -66.57 38.57 4.79
CA GLU A 113 -65.55 39.55 4.40
C GLU A 113 -64.71 39.02 3.22
N LEU A 114 -64.55 39.82 2.20
CA LEU A 114 -63.82 39.43 0.97
C LEU A 114 -62.36 39.02 1.24
N LYS A 115 -61.75 39.66 2.26
CA LYS A 115 -60.37 39.32 2.68
C LYS A 115 -60.26 37.91 3.24
N ASP A 116 -61.24 37.46 4.06
CA ASP A 116 -61.25 36.15 4.67
C ASP A 116 -61.53 35.03 3.62
N LEU A 117 -62.48 35.31 2.70
CA LEU A 117 -62.72 34.40 1.56
C LEU A 117 -61.50 34.21 0.70
N ARG A 118 -60.78 35.32 0.35
CA ARG A 118 -59.59 35.24 -0.45
C ARG A 118 -58.44 34.50 0.29
N LEU A 119 -58.32 34.71 1.58
CA LEU A 119 -57.32 34.01 2.38
C LEU A 119 -57.61 32.48 2.38
N TRP A 120 -58.86 32.12 2.54
CA TRP A 120 -59.30 30.72 2.47
C TRP A 120 -59.07 30.09 1.09
N GLU A 121 -59.46 30.79 0.00
CA GLU A 121 -59.24 30.35 -1.38
C GLU A 121 -57.72 30.18 -1.64
N SER A 122 -56.89 31.11 -1.13
CA SER A 122 -55.43 31.05 -1.29
C SER A 122 -54.85 29.84 -0.53
N ARG A 123 -55.36 29.55 0.67
CA ARG A 123 -54.95 28.36 1.42
C ARG A 123 -55.34 27.07 0.72
N LEU A 124 -56.55 26.99 0.18
CA LEU A 124 -57.00 25.84 -0.61
C LEU A 124 -56.20 25.67 -1.89
N ALA A 125 -55.89 26.76 -2.59
CA ALA A 125 -55.08 26.74 -3.80
C ALA A 125 -53.63 26.27 -3.51
N LEU A 126 -53.07 26.74 -2.37
CA LEU A 126 -51.76 26.25 -1.91
C LEU A 126 -51.78 24.75 -1.55
N LEU A 127 -52.76 24.30 -0.79
CA LEU A 127 -52.91 22.87 -0.44
C LEU A 127 -53.11 22.03 -1.71
N HIS A 128 -53.96 22.46 -2.60
CA HIS A 128 -54.18 21.77 -3.88
C HIS A 128 -52.92 21.76 -4.75
N GLY A 129 -52.19 22.89 -4.81
CA GLY A 129 -50.94 22.97 -5.54
C GLY A 129 -49.84 22.07 -4.95
N LEU A 130 -49.71 22.03 -3.63
CA LEU A 130 -48.76 21.18 -2.93
C LEU A 130 -49.09 19.69 -3.13
N THR A 131 -50.36 19.31 -3.02
CA THR A 131 -50.71 17.89 -3.14
C THR A 131 -50.72 17.38 -4.58
N THR A 132 -51.17 18.19 -5.57
CA THR A 132 -51.32 17.75 -6.98
C THR A 132 -50.05 17.91 -7.81
N ARG A 133 -49.15 18.86 -7.47
CA ARG A 133 -47.93 19.17 -8.23
C ARG A 133 -46.63 18.76 -7.48
N SER A 134 -46.74 18.11 -6.33
CA SER A 134 -45.58 17.57 -5.63
C SER A 134 -44.91 16.50 -6.49
N PRO A 135 -43.58 16.49 -6.59
CA PRO A 135 -42.86 15.38 -7.21
C PRO A 135 -42.82 14.14 -6.31
N VAL A 136 -43.25 14.26 -5.06
CA VAL A 136 -43.41 13.14 -4.11
C VAL A 136 -44.75 12.47 -4.38
N GLY A 137 -44.74 11.14 -4.54
CA GLY A 137 -45.98 10.36 -4.64
C GLY A 137 -46.73 10.42 -3.31
N LEU A 138 -47.99 10.87 -3.34
CA LEU A 138 -48.86 10.92 -2.17
C LEU A 138 -50.05 10.04 -2.40
N ALA A 139 -50.31 9.15 -1.42
CA ALA A 139 -51.50 8.29 -1.43
C ALA A 139 -52.21 8.31 -0.08
N ILE A 140 -53.57 8.24 -0.11
CA ILE A 140 -54.39 8.21 1.10
C ILE A 140 -55.21 6.94 1.08
N TYR A 141 -55.06 6.17 2.17
CA TYR A 141 -55.82 4.93 2.42
C TYR A 141 -56.83 5.16 3.54
N ASP A 142 -57.99 4.54 3.44
CA ASP A 142 -59.00 4.59 4.46
C ASP A 142 -58.66 3.64 5.65
N ASN A 143 -59.58 3.57 6.62
CA ASN A 143 -59.40 2.71 7.81
C ASN A 143 -59.37 1.19 7.51
N ASP A 144 -59.81 0.79 6.30
CA ASP A 144 -59.75 -0.58 5.78
C ASP A 144 -58.49 -0.82 4.93
N LEU A 145 -57.55 0.16 4.88
CA LEU A 145 -56.35 0.19 4.09
C LEU A 145 -56.63 0.11 2.58
N ARG A 146 -57.72 0.74 2.12
CA ARG A 146 -58.06 0.85 0.72
C ARG A 146 -57.70 2.25 0.22
N LEU A 147 -57.07 2.32 -0.93
CA LEU A 147 -56.69 3.58 -1.56
C LEU A 147 -57.89 4.39 -1.95
N THR A 148 -58.00 5.59 -1.44
CA THR A 148 -59.09 6.51 -1.70
C THR A 148 -58.73 7.67 -2.62
N TRP A 149 -57.47 8.13 -2.49
CA TRP A 149 -56.94 9.27 -3.24
C TRP A 149 -55.45 9.15 -3.45
N CYS A 150 -54.91 9.65 -4.54
CA CYS A 150 -53.49 9.89 -4.77
C CYS A 150 -53.25 11.13 -5.65
N ASN A 151 -52.03 11.60 -5.68
CA ASN A 151 -51.65 12.70 -6.58
C ASN A 151 -51.07 12.17 -7.92
N ALA A 152 -50.79 13.10 -8.85
CA ALA A 152 -50.28 12.75 -10.17
C ALA A 152 -48.93 12.00 -10.14
N ALA A 153 -48.03 12.33 -9.20
CA ALA A 153 -46.74 11.65 -9.10
C ALA A 153 -46.92 10.15 -8.73
N PHE A 154 -47.86 9.82 -7.85
CA PHE A 154 -48.16 8.42 -7.53
C PHE A 154 -48.84 7.69 -8.71
N GLU A 155 -49.73 8.40 -9.50
CA GLU A 155 -50.29 7.83 -10.73
C GLU A 155 -49.20 7.52 -11.78
N GLU A 156 -48.18 8.38 -11.91
CA GLU A 156 -47.03 8.15 -12.80
C GLU A 156 -46.21 6.95 -12.34
N GLU A 157 -45.97 6.78 -11.03
CA GLU A 157 -45.28 5.66 -10.45
C GLU A 157 -45.99 4.34 -10.75
N ILE A 158 -47.31 4.29 -10.56
CA ILE A 158 -48.13 3.12 -10.86
C ILE A 158 -48.34 2.91 -12.37
N GLY A 159 -48.17 3.97 -13.17
CA GLY A 159 -48.36 3.95 -14.62
C GLY A 159 -49.82 3.88 -15.11
N ARG A 160 -50.80 4.14 -14.21
CA ARG A 160 -52.26 4.09 -14.49
C ARG A 160 -52.96 5.19 -13.70
N PRO A 161 -54.10 5.70 -14.21
CA PRO A 161 -54.91 6.67 -13.47
C PRO A 161 -55.58 6.05 -12.23
N LEU A 162 -55.80 6.85 -11.20
CA LEU A 162 -56.37 6.40 -9.91
C LEU A 162 -57.72 5.63 -10.12
N ALA A 163 -58.46 5.95 -11.10
CA ALA A 163 -59.75 5.31 -11.41
C ALA A 163 -59.62 3.77 -11.57
N ASP A 164 -58.45 3.30 -12.05
CA ASP A 164 -58.22 1.88 -12.36
C ASP A 164 -57.78 1.07 -11.16
N PHE A 165 -57.27 1.72 -10.11
CA PHE A 165 -56.75 1.04 -8.92
C PHE A 165 -57.28 1.58 -7.57
N ARG A 166 -58.28 2.48 -7.64
CA ARG A 166 -58.98 2.94 -6.43
C ARG A 166 -59.60 1.77 -5.67
N GLY A 167 -59.36 1.72 -4.38
CA GLY A 167 -59.85 0.63 -3.53
C GLY A 167 -58.90 -0.56 -3.40
N SER A 168 -57.76 -0.56 -4.14
CA SER A 168 -56.71 -1.57 -3.95
C SER A 168 -55.95 -1.34 -2.64
N ARG A 169 -55.28 -2.38 -2.14
CA ARG A 169 -54.34 -2.30 -1.05
C ARG A 169 -52.93 -2.07 -1.53
N ALA A 170 -52.06 -1.53 -0.70
CA ALA A 170 -50.67 -1.26 -1.09
C ALA A 170 -49.90 -2.52 -1.49
N ASP A 171 -50.06 -3.63 -0.70
CA ASP A 171 -49.41 -4.90 -1.03
C ASP A 171 -49.91 -5.52 -2.36
N GLU A 172 -51.07 -5.12 -2.87
CA GLU A 172 -51.60 -5.50 -4.19
C GLU A 172 -50.99 -4.71 -5.33
N LEU A 173 -50.55 -3.46 -5.08
CA LEU A 173 -49.95 -2.57 -6.08
C LEU A 173 -48.44 -2.89 -6.28
N TYR A 174 -47.72 -3.25 -5.23
CA TYR A 174 -46.29 -3.51 -5.26
C TYR A 174 -46.00 -5.00 -5.00
N PHE A 175 -46.41 -5.86 -5.91
CA PHE A 175 -46.26 -7.30 -5.76
C PHE A 175 -44.75 -7.70 -5.73
N GLY A 176 -44.38 -8.47 -4.65
CA GLY A 176 -43.03 -9.01 -4.52
C GLY A 176 -41.97 -8.01 -3.98
N GLY A 177 -42.42 -6.80 -3.56
CA GLY A 177 -41.53 -5.83 -2.92
C GLY A 177 -41.10 -6.23 -1.49
N ARG A 178 -40.03 -5.65 -1.00
CA ARG A 178 -39.51 -5.89 0.33
C ARG A 178 -38.91 -4.62 0.94
N PHE A 179 -38.97 -4.51 2.24
CA PHE A 179 -38.24 -3.47 2.94
C PHE A 179 -36.74 -3.82 3.02
N VAL A 180 -35.90 -2.81 2.84
CA VAL A 180 -34.43 -2.90 3.01
C VAL A 180 -34.03 -2.51 4.44
N SER A 181 -34.79 -1.59 5.06
CA SER A 181 -34.64 -1.19 6.46
C SER A 181 -35.12 -2.30 7.42
N GLN A 182 -34.67 -2.25 8.69
CA GLN A 182 -35.05 -3.20 9.74
C GLN A 182 -35.86 -2.52 10.84
N GLY A 183 -36.56 -3.30 11.65
CA GLY A 183 -37.30 -2.78 12.83
C GLY A 183 -38.74 -2.35 12.54
N HIS A 184 -39.34 -2.83 11.47
CA HIS A 184 -40.71 -2.51 11.08
C HIS A 184 -41.51 -3.79 10.73
N PRO A 185 -42.87 -3.76 10.64
CA PRO A 185 -43.65 -4.87 10.13
C PRO A 185 -43.26 -5.30 8.71
N PRO A 186 -43.49 -6.57 8.32
CA PRO A 186 -42.92 -7.15 7.10
C PRO A 186 -43.59 -6.70 5.77
N THR A 187 -44.81 -6.15 5.80
CA THR A 187 -45.54 -5.73 4.58
C THR A 187 -46.03 -4.30 4.68
N LEU A 188 -46.35 -3.68 3.54
CA LEU A 188 -46.88 -2.31 3.49
C LEU A 188 -48.18 -2.17 4.25
N ASP A 189 -49.13 -3.11 4.05
CA ASP A 189 -50.38 -3.15 4.79
C ASP A 189 -50.14 -3.29 6.30
N ALA A 190 -49.20 -4.09 6.74
CA ALA A 190 -48.89 -4.26 8.16
C ALA A 190 -48.27 -3.00 8.78
N VAL A 191 -47.42 -2.26 8.05
CA VAL A 191 -46.90 -0.96 8.48
C VAL A 191 -48.05 0.05 8.65
N MET A 192 -48.95 0.16 7.64
CA MET A 192 -50.08 1.09 7.71
C MET A 192 -51.06 0.71 8.83
N ARG A 193 -51.28 -0.59 9.07
CA ARG A 193 -52.13 -1.06 10.20
C ARG A 193 -51.54 -0.63 11.53
N HIS A 194 -50.23 -0.79 11.71
CA HIS A 194 -49.53 -0.34 12.90
C HIS A 194 -49.71 1.18 13.11
N VAL A 195 -49.56 1.98 12.06
CA VAL A 195 -49.74 3.44 12.09
C VAL A 195 -51.19 3.81 12.49
N LEU A 196 -52.19 3.10 11.94
CA LEU A 196 -53.62 3.30 12.32
C LEU A 196 -53.86 3.02 13.80
N ASP A 197 -53.35 1.89 14.29
CA ASP A 197 -53.65 1.38 15.64
C ASP A 197 -52.90 2.22 16.71
N THR A 198 -51.64 2.55 16.48
CA THR A 198 -50.77 3.22 17.48
C THR A 198 -50.72 4.74 17.30
N GLY A 199 -50.85 5.24 16.09
CA GLY A 199 -50.61 6.64 15.73
C GLY A 199 -49.12 6.99 15.62
N GLU A 200 -48.23 6.03 15.78
CA GLU A 200 -46.79 6.21 15.60
C GLU A 200 -46.48 6.24 14.10
N ALA A 201 -45.82 7.32 13.62
CA ALA A 201 -45.46 7.46 12.22
C ALA A 201 -44.16 6.71 11.93
N PHE A 202 -44.12 6.02 10.81
CA PHE A 202 -42.86 5.57 10.24
C PHE A 202 -42.36 6.60 9.25
N LEU A 203 -41.09 7.00 9.39
CA LEU A 203 -40.44 7.98 8.51
C LEU A 203 -39.18 7.32 7.91
N ASP A 204 -38.92 7.57 6.62
CA ASP A 204 -37.72 7.12 5.91
C ASP A 204 -37.55 5.58 5.89
N LEU A 205 -38.66 4.86 5.64
CA LEU A 205 -38.58 3.42 5.38
C LEU A 205 -38.15 3.18 3.92
N HIS A 206 -37.13 2.38 3.73
CA HIS A 206 -36.67 2.04 2.39
C HIS A 206 -37.36 0.75 1.89
N PHE A 207 -38.12 0.88 0.83
CA PHE A 207 -38.83 -0.20 0.18
C PHE A 207 -38.27 -0.45 -1.21
N GLN A 208 -37.87 -1.70 -1.50
CA GLN A 208 -37.41 -2.12 -2.82
C GLN A 208 -38.48 -2.96 -3.50
N GLY A 209 -38.80 -2.64 -4.74
CA GLY A 209 -39.80 -3.37 -5.52
C GLY A 209 -39.79 -2.96 -6.98
N ARG A 210 -40.70 -3.52 -7.75
CA ARG A 210 -40.88 -3.21 -9.17
C ARG A 210 -42.22 -2.54 -9.34
N PRO A 211 -42.24 -1.27 -9.77
CA PRO A 211 -43.51 -0.61 -10.01
C PRO A 211 -44.20 -1.22 -11.23
N PRO A 212 -45.53 -1.19 -11.29
CA PRO A 212 -46.24 -1.65 -12.48
C PRO A 212 -45.91 -0.89 -13.75
N SER A 213 -45.40 0.35 -13.64
CA SER A 213 -44.92 1.17 -14.75
C SER A 213 -43.58 0.70 -15.32
N ASP A 214 -42.74 0.04 -14.51
CA ASP A 214 -41.45 -0.52 -14.89
C ASP A 214 -41.22 -1.90 -14.19
N PRO A 215 -41.84 -2.98 -14.71
CA PRO A 215 -41.81 -4.29 -14.06
C PRO A 215 -40.48 -5.03 -14.22
N GLU A 216 -39.53 -4.51 -15.01
CA GLU A 216 -38.26 -5.16 -15.26
C GLU A 216 -37.13 -4.60 -14.38
N THR A 217 -37.32 -3.37 -13.85
CA THR A 217 -36.28 -2.68 -13.07
C THR A 217 -36.66 -2.61 -11.60
N ASP A 218 -35.70 -2.95 -10.73
CA ASP A 218 -35.87 -2.75 -9.29
C ASP A 218 -35.69 -1.27 -8.93
N HIS A 219 -36.72 -0.69 -8.31
CA HIS A 219 -36.70 0.65 -7.75
C HIS A 219 -36.57 0.62 -6.24
N LEU A 220 -36.03 1.69 -5.67
CA LEU A 220 -35.94 1.89 -4.24
C LEU A 220 -36.62 3.20 -3.85
N TRP A 221 -37.62 3.09 -2.98
CA TRP A 221 -38.31 4.26 -2.45
C TRP A 221 -37.95 4.53 -1.00
N SER A 222 -37.88 5.81 -0.66
CA SER A 222 -38.04 6.28 0.72
C SER A 222 -39.51 6.53 0.95
N CYS A 223 -40.12 5.82 1.88
CA CYS A 223 -41.54 5.89 2.20
C CYS A 223 -41.75 6.44 3.60
N ALA A 224 -42.78 7.26 3.79
CA ALA A 224 -43.27 7.63 5.10
C ALA A 224 -44.76 7.36 5.24
N TYR A 225 -45.15 6.94 6.43
CA TYR A 225 -46.54 6.58 6.75
C TYR A 225 -46.99 7.31 8.01
N TYR A 226 -48.09 8.06 7.93
CA TYR A 226 -48.64 8.79 9.07
C TYR A 226 -50.15 8.80 9.09
N ARG A 227 -50.73 8.75 10.31
CA ARG A 227 -52.16 8.70 10.53
C ARG A 227 -52.79 10.06 10.21
N LEU A 228 -53.90 10.01 9.44
CA LEU A 228 -54.73 11.15 9.19
C LEU A 228 -55.93 11.18 10.18
N GLN A 229 -56.11 12.33 10.85
CA GLN A 229 -57.22 12.56 11.80
C GLN A 229 -57.71 13.98 11.69
N ASP A 230 -58.99 14.20 12.04
CA ASP A 230 -59.59 15.50 12.11
C ASP A 230 -59.23 16.24 13.43
N SER A 231 -59.75 17.44 13.61
CA SER A 231 -59.53 18.27 14.78
C SER A 231 -60.14 17.66 16.07
N ASP A 232 -61.09 16.74 15.95
CA ASP A 232 -61.77 16.08 17.07
C ASP A 232 -61.10 14.73 17.40
N GLY A 233 -60.04 14.37 16.66
CA GLY A 233 -59.25 13.15 16.87
C GLY A 233 -59.85 11.93 16.14
N ASN A 234 -60.87 12.08 15.32
CA ASN A 234 -61.44 10.97 14.53
C ASN A 234 -60.44 10.59 13.41
N VAL A 235 -60.00 9.35 13.39
CA VAL A 235 -59.10 8.80 12.38
C VAL A 235 -59.89 8.46 11.12
N PHE A 236 -59.42 8.95 9.97
CA PHE A 236 -60.02 8.64 8.72
C PHE A 236 -59.11 7.97 7.68
N GLY A 237 -57.90 7.67 8.08
CA GLY A 237 -56.98 6.89 7.28
C GLY A 237 -55.47 7.08 7.54
N VAL A 238 -54.65 6.59 6.61
CA VAL A 238 -53.21 6.72 6.58
C VAL A 238 -52.79 7.46 5.29
N CYS A 239 -51.85 8.36 5.45
CA CYS A 239 -51.17 8.96 4.28
C CYS A 239 -49.83 8.25 4.12
N GLU A 240 -49.55 7.87 2.89
CA GLU A 240 -48.27 7.40 2.39
C GLU A 240 -47.65 8.51 1.58
N ASP A 241 -46.37 8.80 1.80
CA ASP A 241 -45.55 9.55 0.86
C ASP A 241 -44.42 8.64 0.36
N THR A 242 -44.14 8.71 -0.94
CA THR A 242 -43.13 7.90 -1.61
C THR A 242 -42.23 8.80 -2.45
N PHE A 243 -40.95 8.57 -2.34
CA PHE A 243 -39.97 9.27 -3.16
C PHE A 243 -38.97 8.26 -3.73
N ASP A 244 -38.89 8.16 -5.05
CA ASP A 244 -37.91 7.29 -5.71
C ASP A 244 -36.49 7.81 -5.47
N ILE A 245 -35.70 7.00 -4.76
CA ILE A 245 -34.30 7.29 -4.44
C ILE A 245 -33.34 6.37 -5.20
N SER A 246 -33.80 5.62 -6.18
CA SER A 246 -33.01 4.60 -6.90
C SER A 246 -31.71 5.16 -7.45
N ASP A 247 -31.74 6.29 -8.14
CA ASP A 247 -30.53 6.90 -8.73
C ASP A 247 -29.57 7.40 -7.67
N ARG A 248 -30.09 8.00 -6.60
CA ARG A 248 -29.28 8.46 -5.47
C ARG A 248 -28.62 7.27 -4.75
N TYR A 249 -29.35 6.21 -4.53
CA TYR A 249 -28.86 5.00 -3.88
C TYR A 249 -27.79 4.30 -4.72
N ARG A 250 -28.03 4.13 -6.03
CA ARG A 250 -27.02 3.59 -6.96
C ARG A 250 -25.76 4.45 -6.99
N ALA A 251 -25.90 5.78 -7.01
CA ALA A 251 -24.76 6.69 -6.96
C ALA A 251 -23.97 6.56 -5.65
N GLN A 252 -24.65 6.40 -4.50
CA GLN A 252 -24.01 6.17 -3.21
C GLN A 252 -23.27 4.83 -3.17
N GLN A 253 -23.86 3.76 -3.68
CA GLN A 253 -23.20 2.45 -3.77
C GLN A 253 -21.96 2.52 -4.65
N ARG A 254 -22.03 3.16 -5.81
CA ARG A 254 -20.86 3.37 -6.68
C ARG A 254 -19.74 4.13 -5.97
N LEU A 255 -20.09 5.18 -5.25
CA LEU A 255 -19.11 5.95 -4.46
C LEU A 255 -18.50 5.11 -3.34
N ALA A 256 -19.30 4.32 -2.64
CA ALA A 256 -18.80 3.42 -1.59
C ALA A 256 -17.78 2.41 -2.15
N LEU A 257 -18.09 1.78 -3.29
CA LEU A 257 -17.16 0.86 -3.98
C LEU A 257 -15.87 1.56 -4.42
N LEU A 258 -15.95 2.78 -4.94
CA LEU A 258 -14.74 3.56 -5.30
C LEU A 258 -13.88 3.91 -4.09
N VAL A 259 -14.49 4.24 -2.96
CA VAL A 259 -13.77 4.53 -1.71
C VAL A 259 -13.10 3.27 -1.17
N GLU A 260 -13.79 2.13 -1.19
CA GLU A 260 -13.24 0.85 -0.77
C GLU A 260 -12.11 0.40 -1.69
N ALA A 261 -12.30 0.50 -2.99
CA ALA A 261 -11.26 0.26 -3.99
C ALA A 261 -10.03 1.16 -3.78
N GLY A 262 -10.25 2.44 -3.47
CA GLY A 262 -9.17 3.40 -3.19
C GLY A 262 -8.34 3.07 -1.94
N ARG A 263 -8.90 2.31 -1.00
CA ARG A 263 -8.18 1.84 0.21
C ARG A 263 -7.52 0.48 0.00
N GLY A 264 -8.15 -0.38 -0.78
CA GLY A 264 -7.70 -1.76 -1.01
C GLY A 264 -6.71 -1.87 -2.17
N ILE A 265 -7.05 -1.34 -3.34
CA ILE A 265 -6.27 -1.51 -4.57
C ILE A 265 -4.98 -0.69 -4.51
N GLY A 266 -3.84 -1.38 -4.62
CA GLY A 266 -2.51 -0.77 -4.59
C GLY A 266 -1.86 -0.67 -3.21
N SER A 267 -2.44 -1.28 -2.18
CA SER A 267 -1.82 -1.40 -0.86
C SER A 267 -0.65 -2.40 -0.83
N ALA A 268 -0.60 -3.32 -1.79
CA ALA A 268 0.47 -4.29 -1.96
C ALA A 268 1.38 -3.89 -3.13
N LEU A 269 2.70 -4.14 -2.97
CA LEU A 269 3.71 -3.97 -4.02
C LEU A 269 4.00 -5.31 -4.74
N ASP A 270 3.08 -6.25 -4.65
CA ASP A 270 3.11 -7.55 -5.34
C ASP A 270 2.02 -7.61 -6.40
N VAL A 271 2.38 -8.06 -7.61
CA VAL A 271 1.48 -8.11 -8.77
C VAL A 271 0.27 -9.01 -8.50
N LEU A 272 0.48 -10.17 -7.87
CA LEU A 272 -0.58 -11.15 -7.61
C LEU A 272 -1.51 -10.67 -6.51
N ALA A 273 -0.95 -10.19 -5.40
CA ALA A 273 -1.73 -9.62 -4.30
C ALA A 273 -2.56 -8.41 -4.78
N THR A 274 -2.00 -7.56 -5.66
CA THR A 274 -2.74 -6.43 -6.25
C THR A 274 -3.87 -6.90 -7.17
N ALA A 275 -3.66 -7.96 -7.95
CA ALA A 275 -4.68 -8.51 -8.83
C ALA A 275 -5.86 -9.16 -8.06
N GLU A 276 -5.63 -9.69 -6.87
CA GLU A 276 -6.67 -10.27 -6.00
C GLU A 276 -7.59 -9.21 -5.38
N GLN A 277 -7.15 -7.96 -5.27
CA GLN A 277 -7.90 -6.89 -4.61
C GLN A 277 -9.17 -6.48 -5.39
N ILE A 278 -9.16 -6.48 -6.73
CA ILE A 278 -10.35 -6.09 -7.50
C ILE A 278 -11.51 -7.10 -7.38
N PRO A 279 -11.31 -8.43 -7.45
CA PRO A 279 -12.36 -9.39 -7.13
C PRO A 279 -12.87 -9.28 -5.69
N GLU A 280 -12.02 -8.93 -4.74
CA GLU A 280 -12.43 -8.76 -3.33
C GLU A 280 -13.40 -7.60 -3.14
N VAL A 281 -13.14 -6.48 -3.77
CA VAL A 281 -13.97 -5.28 -3.71
C VAL A 281 -15.27 -5.44 -4.51
N ALA A 282 -15.20 -6.10 -5.68
CA ALA A 282 -16.31 -6.12 -6.62
C ALA A 282 -17.34 -7.27 -6.39
N VAL A 283 -16.99 -8.32 -5.63
CA VAL A 283 -17.88 -9.45 -5.35
C VAL A 283 -18.33 -9.42 -3.88
N PRO A 284 -19.62 -9.52 -3.58
CA PRO A 284 -20.77 -9.77 -4.48
C PRO A 284 -21.46 -8.51 -5.00
N GLU A 285 -21.12 -7.33 -4.51
CA GLU A 285 -21.92 -6.09 -4.63
C GLU A 285 -22.05 -5.60 -6.09
N PHE A 286 -21.01 -5.76 -6.90
CA PHE A 286 -20.96 -5.28 -8.28
C PHE A 286 -21.19 -6.40 -9.31
N ALA A 287 -20.58 -7.58 -9.07
CA ALA A 287 -20.69 -8.73 -9.95
C ALA A 287 -20.79 -10.04 -9.17
N ALA A 288 -21.44 -11.05 -9.74
CA ALA A 288 -21.53 -12.39 -9.15
C ALA A 288 -20.19 -13.15 -9.25
N THR A 289 -19.42 -12.88 -10.30
CA THR A 289 -18.08 -13.46 -10.49
C THR A 289 -17.18 -12.41 -11.13
N VAL A 290 -15.94 -12.33 -10.63
CA VAL A 290 -14.87 -11.49 -11.21
C VAL A 290 -13.64 -12.36 -11.42
N THR A 291 -13.02 -12.24 -12.61
CA THR A 291 -11.75 -12.88 -12.94
C THR A 291 -10.73 -11.85 -13.41
N VAL A 292 -9.46 -12.07 -13.06
CA VAL A 292 -8.34 -11.27 -13.54
C VAL A 292 -7.36 -12.19 -14.26
N ASP A 293 -7.09 -11.86 -15.50
CA ASP A 293 -6.14 -12.58 -16.34
C ASP A 293 -5.02 -11.61 -16.76
N LEU A 294 -3.78 -11.92 -16.40
CA LEU A 294 -2.61 -11.09 -16.72
C LEU A 294 -1.72 -11.76 -17.76
N SER A 295 -0.99 -10.94 -18.50
CA SER A 295 0.08 -11.43 -19.37
C SER A 295 1.20 -12.10 -18.56
N GLU A 296 1.72 -13.21 -19.05
CA GLU A 296 2.87 -13.90 -18.47
C GLU A 296 4.08 -12.96 -18.32
N ALA A 297 4.33 -12.10 -19.29
CA ALA A 297 5.38 -11.09 -19.23
C ALA A 297 5.24 -10.15 -18.01
N VAL A 298 4.00 -9.77 -17.63
CA VAL A 298 3.75 -8.92 -16.46
C VAL A 298 4.17 -9.62 -15.17
N LEU A 299 3.94 -10.93 -15.08
CA LEU A 299 4.33 -11.75 -13.93
C LEU A 299 5.85 -11.89 -13.82
N GLU A 300 6.55 -11.86 -14.95
CA GLU A 300 8.02 -11.86 -15.03
C GLU A 300 8.65 -10.46 -14.83
N GLY A 301 7.82 -9.44 -14.62
CA GLY A 301 8.27 -8.06 -14.44
C GLY A 301 8.47 -7.29 -15.75
N GLU A 302 8.17 -7.91 -16.90
CA GLU A 302 8.33 -7.30 -18.22
C GLU A 302 7.06 -6.57 -18.68
N MET A 303 7.21 -5.60 -19.59
CA MET A 303 6.09 -4.90 -20.21
C MET A 303 5.72 -5.60 -21.53
N PRO A 304 4.45 -6.00 -21.70
CA PRO A 304 4.00 -6.55 -22.98
C PRO A 304 4.21 -5.55 -24.14
N ALA A 305 4.57 -6.05 -25.31
CA ALA A 305 4.79 -5.19 -26.47
C ALA A 305 3.50 -4.45 -26.88
N PRO A 306 3.56 -3.17 -27.25
CA PRO A 306 2.41 -2.44 -27.74
C PRO A 306 1.85 -3.07 -29.03
N GLY A 307 0.54 -3.35 -29.06
CA GLY A 307 -0.14 -3.87 -30.23
C GLY A 307 -0.25 -5.39 -30.33
N ASP A 308 0.33 -6.16 -29.44
CA ASP A 308 0.36 -7.63 -29.47
C ASP A 308 -0.70 -8.30 -28.56
N ALA A 309 -1.77 -7.56 -28.24
CA ALA A 309 -2.79 -8.00 -27.28
C ALA A 309 -3.49 -9.32 -27.71
N ALA A 310 -3.66 -9.55 -29.01
CA ALA A 310 -4.31 -10.76 -29.53
C ALA A 310 -3.41 -12.02 -29.45
N ALA A 311 -2.08 -11.87 -29.43
CA ALA A 311 -1.12 -12.96 -29.31
C ALA A 311 -0.62 -13.19 -27.87
N MET A 312 -1.18 -12.45 -26.90
CA MET A 312 -0.74 -12.44 -25.51
C MET A 312 -1.05 -13.79 -24.83
N SER A 313 -0.04 -14.41 -24.23
CA SER A 313 -0.22 -15.51 -23.28
C SER A 313 -0.80 -14.99 -21.98
N LEU A 314 -2.06 -15.32 -21.68
CA LEU A 314 -2.74 -14.91 -20.47
C LEU A 314 -2.72 -16.02 -19.42
N ILE A 315 -2.54 -15.63 -18.18
CA ILE A 315 -2.59 -16.50 -17.01
C ILE A 315 -3.66 -15.96 -16.07
N ARG A 316 -4.60 -16.82 -15.64
CA ARG A 316 -5.55 -16.44 -14.60
C ARG A 316 -4.85 -16.32 -13.27
N VAL A 317 -4.88 -15.11 -12.71
CA VAL A 317 -4.19 -14.79 -11.46
C VAL A 317 -5.15 -14.59 -10.28
N ALA A 318 -6.39 -14.18 -10.54
CA ALA A 318 -7.41 -14.04 -9.52
C ALA A 318 -8.80 -14.41 -10.03
N GLN A 319 -9.60 -15.00 -9.15
CA GLN A 319 -11.01 -15.31 -9.39
C GLN A 319 -11.77 -15.32 -8.07
N ARG A 320 -12.96 -14.72 -8.04
CA ARG A 320 -13.89 -14.78 -6.90
C ARG A 320 -15.32 -14.86 -7.40
N SER A 321 -16.16 -15.64 -6.70
CA SER A 321 -17.58 -15.81 -6.99
C SER A 321 -18.41 -15.63 -5.72
N ALA A 322 -19.61 -15.11 -5.84
CA ALA A 322 -20.52 -14.85 -4.72
C ALA A 322 -20.86 -16.11 -3.88
N GLY A 323 -20.77 -17.31 -4.48
CA GLY A 323 -20.95 -18.59 -3.80
C GLY A 323 -19.79 -19.03 -2.90
N ASP A 324 -18.62 -18.36 -3.01
CA ASP A 324 -17.41 -18.69 -2.24
C ASP A 324 -17.36 -17.98 -0.87
N ALA A 325 -18.33 -17.10 -0.61
CA ALA A 325 -18.45 -16.38 0.66
C ALA A 325 -18.67 -17.38 1.83
N GLY A 326 -17.63 -17.62 2.62
CA GLY A 326 -17.64 -18.51 3.80
C GLY A 326 -16.88 -19.82 3.67
N ARG A 327 -16.31 -20.13 2.51
CA ARG A 327 -15.55 -21.38 2.29
C ARG A 327 -14.03 -21.26 2.35
N ARG A 328 -13.47 -20.02 2.38
CA ARG A 328 -12.03 -19.82 2.25
C ARG A 328 -11.47 -18.91 3.34
N PRO A 329 -10.45 -19.33 4.11
CA PRO A 329 -9.70 -18.45 5.00
C PRO A 329 -8.87 -17.43 4.18
N PRO A 330 -8.64 -16.21 4.71
CA PRO A 330 -7.96 -15.12 3.98
C PRO A 330 -6.48 -15.37 3.63
N SER A 331 -5.93 -16.53 3.98
CA SER A 331 -4.51 -16.87 3.79
C SER A 331 -4.23 -17.98 2.79
N ALA A 332 -5.19 -18.39 1.96
CA ALA A 332 -4.94 -19.43 0.97
C ALA A 332 -4.74 -18.83 -0.44
N PRO A 333 -3.49 -18.67 -0.93
CA PRO A 333 -3.27 -18.42 -2.34
C PRO A 333 -3.58 -19.70 -3.09
N HIS A 334 -4.46 -19.67 -4.11
CA HIS A 334 -4.35 -20.55 -5.29
C HIS A 334 -5.59 -20.41 -6.14
N VAL A 335 -5.51 -19.51 -7.09
CA VAL A 335 -6.00 -19.79 -8.42
C VAL A 335 -4.91 -20.67 -9.05
N ASP A 336 -5.31 -21.84 -9.58
CA ASP A 336 -4.42 -22.65 -10.40
C ASP A 336 -3.92 -21.72 -11.53
N ARG A 337 -2.63 -21.38 -11.54
CA ARG A 337 -2.02 -20.46 -12.53
C ARG A 337 -2.01 -21.14 -13.89
N SER A 338 -3.18 -21.35 -14.44
CA SER A 338 -3.34 -22.04 -15.73
C SER A 338 -3.40 -21.02 -16.87
N PRO A 339 -2.73 -21.31 -17.98
CA PRO A 339 -2.86 -20.50 -19.18
C PRO A 339 -4.32 -20.47 -19.63
N VAL A 340 -4.81 -19.27 -19.91
CA VAL A 340 -6.19 -19.05 -20.38
C VAL A 340 -6.17 -18.74 -21.86
N ARG A 341 -7.02 -19.44 -22.61
CA ARG A 341 -7.29 -19.15 -24.02
C ARG A 341 -8.77 -18.91 -24.21
N TYR A 342 -9.10 -17.82 -24.83
CA TYR A 342 -10.47 -17.48 -25.13
C TYR A 342 -10.85 -17.89 -26.55
N PRO A 343 -12.06 -18.43 -26.76
CA PRO A 343 -12.55 -18.74 -28.09
C PRO A 343 -12.60 -17.50 -28.98
N PRO A 344 -12.31 -17.61 -30.28
CA PRO A 344 -12.47 -16.51 -31.21
C PRO A 344 -13.90 -15.94 -31.19
N GLY A 345 -14.02 -14.61 -31.12
CA GLY A 345 -15.29 -13.91 -31.03
C GLY A 345 -15.94 -13.84 -29.65
N SER A 346 -15.33 -14.44 -28.61
CA SER A 346 -15.78 -14.23 -27.23
C SER A 346 -15.63 -12.77 -26.79
N PRO A 347 -16.34 -12.30 -25.75
CA PRO A 347 -16.19 -10.93 -25.25
C PRO A 347 -14.72 -10.61 -24.91
N GLN A 348 -13.99 -11.54 -24.34
CA GLN A 348 -12.58 -11.39 -23.99
C GLN A 348 -11.70 -11.27 -25.24
N ASP A 349 -11.92 -12.13 -26.25
CA ASP A 349 -11.17 -12.07 -27.52
C ASP A 349 -11.44 -10.76 -28.26
N ARG A 350 -12.70 -10.28 -28.27
CA ARG A 350 -13.05 -8.99 -28.83
C ARG A 350 -12.38 -7.82 -28.09
N SER A 351 -12.31 -7.88 -26.75
CA SER A 351 -11.64 -6.87 -25.94
C SER A 351 -10.13 -6.85 -26.20
N LEU A 352 -9.48 -8.00 -26.29
CA LEU A 352 -8.07 -8.10 -26.65
C LEU A 352 -7.80 -7.55 -28.06
N SER A 353 -8.61 -7.92 -29.02
CA SER A 353 -8.43 -7.51 -30.43
C SER A 353 -8.69 -6.01 -30.65
N SER A 354 -9.69 -5.44 -29.99
CA SER A 354 -10.04 -4.01 -30.10
C SER A 354 -9.23 -3.12 -29.18
N GLY A 355 -8.64 -3.68 -28.10
CA GLY A 355 -8.02 -2.93 -27.02
C GLY A 355 -9.00 -2.09 -26.20
N GLY A 356 -10.31 -2.35 -26.33
CA GLY A 356 -11.39 -1.61 -25.67
C GLY A 356 -12.24 -2.48 -24.76
N LEU A 357 -13.08 -1.79 -23.98
CA LEU A 357 -14.12 -2.39 -23.16
C LEU A 357 -15.16 -3.10 -24.05
N VAL A 358 -15.65 -4.26 -23.62
CA VAL A 358 -16.71 -5.02 -24.29
C VAL A 358 -17.79 -5.38 -23.28
N LEU A 359 -19.02 -4.93 -23.54
CA LEU A 359 -20.21 -5.36 -22.83
C LEU A 359 -21.00 -6.34 -23.71
N ASP A 360 -21.30 -7.50 -23.17
CA ASP A 360 -22.06 -8.55 -23.84
C ASP A 360 -23.02 -9.20 -22.84
N GLU A 361 -24.31 -8.86 -22.97
CA GLU A 361 -25.36 -9.26 -22.05
C GLU A 361 -24.96 -9.01 -20.58
N THR A 362 -24.70 -10.06 -19.81
CA THR A 362 -24.32 -9.99 -18.40
C THR A 362 -22.81 -10.03 -18.15
N THR A 363 -22.01 -9.99 -19.21
CA THR A 363 -20.56 -10.06 -19.15
C THR A 363 -19.93 -8.74 -19.58
N LEU A 364 -19.16 -8.14 -18.69
CA LEU A 364 -18.41 -6.91 -18.94
C LEU A 364 -16.91 -7.21 -18.86
N VAL A 365 -16.21 -6.99 -19.98
CA VAL A 365 -14.76 -7.20 -20.09
C VAL A 365 -14.05 -5.86 -20.22
N VAL A 366 -13.09 -5.62 -19.34
CA VAL A 366 -12.32 -4.36 -19.30
C VAL A 366 -10.84 -4.69 -19.42
N PRO A 367 -10.12 -4.09 -20.38
CA PRO A 367 -8.67 -4.30 -20.50
C PRO A 367 -7.92 -3.53 -19.41
N LEU A 368 -6.96 -4.18 -18.77
CA LEU A 368 -6.01 -3.56 -17.85
C LEU A 368 -4.90 -2.88 -18.67
N ARG A 369 -4.89 -1.56 -18.74
CA ARG A 369 -3.96 -0.80 -19.58
C ARG A 369 -3.05 0.10 -18.77
N ALA A 370 -1.74 0.03 -19.04
CA ALA A 370 -0.74 0.97 -18.56
C ALA A 370 -0.10 1.69 -19.76
N GLY A 371 -0.43 2.96 -19.96
CA GLY A 371 -0.05 3.69 -21.16
C GLY A 371 -0.62 3.06 -22.44
N ASN A 372 0.26 2.68 -23.39
CA ASN A 372 -0.14 2.05 -24.66
C ASN A 372 -0.13 0.51 -24.64
N SER A 373 0.29 -0.10 -23.54
CA SER A 373 0.38 -1.57 -23.40
C SER A 373 -0.81 -2.12 -22.62
N SER A 374 -1.29 -3.30 -23.03
CA SER A 374 -2.29 -4.07 -22.28
C SER A 374 -1.56 -5.03 -21.34
N LEU A 375 -1.87 -4.95 -20.04
CA LEU A 375 -1.33 -5.85 -19.02
C LEU A 375 -2.12 -7.14 -18.91
N GLY A 376 -3.41 -7.09 -19.30
CA GLY A 376 -4.35 -8.21 -19.17
C GLY A 376 -5.80 -7.75 -19.27
N LEU A 377 -6.71 -8.54 -18.69
CA LEU A 377 -8.16 -8.31 -18.68
C LEU A 377 -8.73 -8.50 -17.28
N VAL A 378 -9.79 -7.74 -16.99
CA VAL A 378 -10.74 -8.05 -15.92
C VAL A 378 -12.08 -8.38 -16.55
N THR A 379 -12.70 -9.48 -16.14
CA THR A 379 -14.04 -9.88 -16.58
C THR A 379 -14.98 -9.88 -15.39
N PHE A 380 -16.06 -9.11 -15.49
CA PHE A 380 -17.15 -9.05 -14.52
C PHE A 380 -18.34 -9.81 -15.11
N VAL A 381 -18.91 -10.74 -14.35
CA VAL A 381 -20.06 -11.55 -14.78
C VAL A 381 -21.19 -11.41 -13.76
N ARG A 382 -22.38 -11.06 -14.20
CA ARG A 382 -23.61 -11.05 -13.39
C ARG A 382 -24.36 -12.38 -13.48
N GLY A 383 -25.23 -12.61 -12.52
CA GLY A 383 -26.13 -13.77 -12.54
C GLY A 383 -27.12 -13.71 -13.71
N ILE A 384 -27.59 -14.86 -14.16
CA ILE A 384 -28.47 -15.02 -15.35
C ILE A 384 -29.80 -14.20 -15.24
N HIS A 385 -30.21 -13.87 -14.01
CA HIS A 385 -31.43 -13.11 -13.75
C HIS A 385 -31.19 -11.67 -13.31
N SER A 386 -29.94 -11.19 -13.41
CA SER A 386 -29.59 -9.82 -13.07
C SER A 386 -29.73 -8.90 -14.27
N ALA A 387 -30.04 -7.62 -13.98
CA ALA A 387 -30.10 -6.60 -15.05
C ALA A 387 -28.73 -6.44 -15.74
N VAL A 388 -28.72 -6.04 -16.99
CA VAL A 388 -27.52 -5.68 -17.76
C VAL A 388 -26.80 -4.51 -17.07
N PHE A 389 -25.48 -4.43 -17.20
CA PHE A 389 -24.72 -3.29 -16.67
C PHE A 389 -25.15 -1.98 -17.30
N ASP A 390 -25.50 -1.00 -16.48
CA ASP A 390 -25.84 0.34 -16.96
C ASP A 390 -24.59 1.16 -17.31
N GLY A 391 -24.76 2.30 -17.99
CA GLY A 391 -23.64 3.13 -18.41
C GLY A 391 -22.78 3.67 -17.25
N GLY A 392 -23.37 3.90 -16.07
CA GLY A 392 -22.63 4.32 -14.89
C GLY A 392 -21.83 3.17 -14.24
N GLU A 393 -22.32 1.94 -14.33
CA GLU A 393 -21.64 0.75 -13.86
C GLU A 393 -20.49 0.37 -14.80
N VAL A 394 -20.68 0.54 -16.11
CA VAL A 394 -19.61 0.39 -17.10
C VAL A 394 -18.48 1.38 -16.82
N ALA A 395 -18.80 2.65 -16.54
CA ALA A 395 -17.80 3.65 -16.18
C ALA A 395 -17.09 3.32 -14.85
N LEU A 396 -17.81 2.77 -13.87
CA LEU A 396 -17.23 2.31 -12.61
C LEU A 396 -16.24 1.16 -12.83
N ALA A 397 -16.60 0.17 -13.66
CA ALA A 397 -15.72 -0.95 -13.98
C ALA A 397 -14.43 -0.49 -14.69
N ASP A 398 -14.55 0.48 -15.60
CA ASP A 398 -13.40 1.08 -16.30
C ASP A 398 -12.47 1.80 -15.33
N GLU A 399 -13.01 2.58 -14.40
CA GLU A 399 -12.22 3.25 -13.35
C GLU A 399 -11.52 2.26 -12.41
N LEU A 400 -12.22 1.21 -11.98
CA LEU A 400 -11.64 0.14 -11.15
C LEU A 400 -10.49 -0.57 -11.87
N ALA A 401 -10.69 -0.90 -13.15
CA ALA A 401 -9.69 -1.53 -13.99
C ALA A 401 -8.48 -0.62 -14.24
N ALA A 402 -8.72 0.67 -14.49
CA ALA A 402 -7.66 1.66 -14.69
C ALA A 402 -6.78 1.81 -13.44
N ARG A 403 -7.37 1.89 -12.24
CA ARG A 403 -6.64 1.93 -10.96
C ARG A 403 -5.85 0.65 -10.73
N THR A 404 -6.48 -0.50 -10.97
CA THR A 404 -5.82 -1.80 -10.84
C THR A 404 -4.63 -1.90 -11.79
N ALA A 405 -4.77 -1.45 -13.03
CA ALA A 405 -3.70 -1.46 -14.02
C ALA A 405 -2.50 -0.60 -13.60
N VAL A 406 -2.75 0.60 -13.07
CA VAL A 406 -1.69 1.48 -12.53
C VAL A 406 -0.99 0.81 -11.35
N SER A 407 -1.74 0.20 -10.44
CA SER A 407 -1.17 -0.47 -9.26
C SER A 407 -0.37 -1.71 -9.64
N ILE A 408 -0.84 -2.50 -10.61
CA ILE A 408 -0.10 -3.64 -11.17
C ILE A 408 1.18 -3.18 -11.88
N ASP A 409 1.15 -2.09 -12.66
CA ASP A 409 2.36 -1.57 -13.32
C ASP A 409 3.40 -1.08 -12.30
N ASN A 410 2.96 -0.44 -11.22
CA ASN A 410 3.83 -0.05 -10.12
C ASN A 410 4.46 -1.27 -9.43
N ALA A 411 3.66 -2.29 -9.11
CA ALA A 411 4.15 -3.54 -8.52
C ALA A 411 5.14 -4.26 -9.44
N ARG A 412 4.83 -4.32 -10.75
CA ARG A 412 5.72 -4.89 -11.78
C ARG A 412 7.07 -4.18 -11.85
N ARG A 413 7.05 -2.83 -11.90
CA ARG A 413 8.28 -2.02 -11.90
C ARG A 413 9.10 -2.28 -10.66
N PHE A 414 8.46 -2.31 -9.50
CA PHE A 414 9.11 -2.62 -8.24
C PHE A 414 9.75 -4.01 -8.24
N THR A 415 9.04 -5.04 -8.71
CA THR A 415 9.57 -6.41 -8.82
C THR A 415 10.79 -6.46 -9.74
N ARG A 416 10.74 -5.76 -10.89
CA ARG A 416 11.86 -5.68 -11.83
C ARG A 416 13.07 -4.96 -11.24
N GLU A 417 12.88 -3.82 -10.63
CA GLU A 417 13.96 -3.06 -9.98
C GLU A 417 14.59 -3.89 -8.85
N ARG A 418 13.76 -4.55 -8.04
CA ARG A 418 14.25 -5.45 -6.98
C ARG A 418 15.05 -6.63 -7.55
N ALA A 419 14.57 -7.27 -8.60
CA ALA A 419 15.28 -8.38 -9.25
C ALA A 419 16.62 -7.94 -9.85
N ALA A 420 16.66 -6.78 -10.52
CA ALA A 420 17.89 -6.21 -11.06
C ALA A 420 18.88 -5.86 -9.95
N SER A 421 18.40 -5.29 -8.87
CA SER A 421 19.18 -4.92 -7.70
C SER A 421 19.80 -6.15 -7.01
N LEU A 422 19.01 -7.20 -6.77
CA LEU A 422 19.49 -8.46 -6.19
C LEU A 422 20.49 -9.18 -7.13
N ALA A 423 20.29 -9.10 -8.45
CA ALA A 423 21.23 -9.66 -9.43
C ALA A 423 22.57 -8.94 -9.39
N LEU A 424 22.56 -7.61 -9.28
CA LEU A 424 23.77 -6.80 -9.13
C LEU A 424 24.50 -7.15 -7.83
N GLN A 425 23.82 -7.19 -6.71
CA GLN A 425 24.39 -7.54 -5.41
C GLN A 425 25.06 -8.91 -5.42
N ARG A 426 24.39 -9.94 -6.01
CA ARG A 426 24.96 -11.29 -6.18
C ARG A 426 26.23 -11.29 -7.04
N GLN A 427 26.41 -10.33 -7.96
CA GLN A 427 27.65 -10.17 -8.72
C GLN A 427 28.76 -9.49 -7.91
N LEU A 428 28.40 -8.61 -6.98
CA LEU A 428 29.34 -7.87 -6.15
C LEU A 428 29.84 -8.68 -4.95
N LEU A 429 29.11 -9.68 -4.46
CA LEU A 429 29.53 -10.59 -3.38
C LEU A 429 30.39 -11.75 -3.89
N PRO A 430 31.22 -12.40 -3.03
CA PRO A 430 32.04 -13.53 -3.44
C PRO A 430 31.16 -14.71 -3.88
N ARG A 431 31.29 -15.13 -5.13
CA ARG A 431 30.57 -16.33 -5.63
C ARG A 431 31.11 -17.61 -5.04
N HIS A 432 32.40 -17.64 -4.76
CA HIS A 432 33.08 -18.77 -4.13
C HIS A 432 34.21 -18.24 -3.24
N VAL A 433 34.24 -18.71 -2.02
CA VAL A 433 35.38 -18.49 -1.14
C VAL A 433 36.48 -19.50 -1.55
N PRO A 434 37.68 -19.02 -1.94
CA PRO A 434 38.78 -19.92 -2.29
C PRO A 434 39.11 -20.84 -1.12
N LYS A 435 39.30 -22.13 -1.38
CA LYS A 435 39.77 -23.06 -0.36
C LYS A 435 41.13 -22.60 0.15
N GLN A 436 41.28 -22.46 1.44
CA GLN A 436 42.48 -21.99 2.11
C GLN A 436 43.09 -23.13 2.96
N SER A 437 44.44 -23.11 3.09
CA SER A 437 45.12 -24.02 4.02
C SER A 437 45.11 -23.46 5.43
N ALA A 438 45.09 -22.14 5.54
CA ALA A 438 45.12 -21.40 6.78
C ALA A 438 43.85 -21.53 7.61
N VAL A 439 42.70 -21.71 6.96
CA VAL A 439 41.39 -21.65 7.62
C VAL A 439 40.32 -22.50 6.90
N ASP A 440 39.34 -22.98 7.68
CA ASP A 440 38.04 -23.41 7.19
C ASP A 440 37.06 -22.26 7.34
N VAL A 441 36.15 -22.10 6.36
CA VAL A 441 35.26 -20.94 6.30
C VAL A 441 33.83 -21.38 6.02
N ALA A 442 32.88 -20.79 6.74
CA ALA A 442 31.47 -20.79 6.39
C ALA A 442 30.94 -19.36 6.50
N TYR A 443 29.89 -19.05 5.71
CA TYR A 443 29.31 -17.70 5.72
C TYR A 443 27.81 -17.74 5.44
N ARG A 444 27.13 -16.70 5.90
CA ARG A 444 25.73 -16.39 5.51
C ARG A 444 25.64 -14.93 5.19
N TYR A 445 24.87 -14.64 4.15
CA TYR A 445 24.50 -13.29 3.77
C TYR A 445 22.98 -13.23 3.57
N LEU A 446 22.33 -12.32 4.29
CA LEU A 446 20.89 -12.11 4.25
C LEU A 446 20.67 -10.63 3.90
N PRO A 447 20.08 -10.34 2.74
CA PRO A 447 19.71 -8.97 2.43
C PRO A 447 18.54 -8.54 3.30
N ALA A 448 18.49 -7.27 3.67
CA ALA A 448 17.37 -6.68 4.37
C ALA A 448 16.06 -6.92 3.62
N ASP A 449 14.97 -7.15 4.36
CA ASP A 449 13.61 -7.30 3.80
C ASP A 449 13.03 -5.94 3.34
N ALA A 450 13.83 -4.88 3.39
CA ALA A 450 13.45 -3.55 2.98
C ALA A 450 13.11 -3.48 1.49
N MET A 451 12.17 -2.60 1.16
CA MET A 451 11.58 -2.42 -0.18
C MET A 451 12.58 -2.23 -1.32
N THR A 452 13.84 -1.94 -1.04
CA THR A 452 14.90 -1.67 -2.03
C THR A 452 15.80 -2.85 -2.36
N GLY A 453 15.84 -3.90 -1.52
CA GLY A 453 16.45 -5.21 -1.81
C GLY A 453 17.95 -5.27 -2.10
N VAL A 454 18.72 -4.20 -1.90
CA VAL A 454 20.17 -4.14 -2.12
C VAL A 454 20.82 -3.48 -0.94
N GLY A 455 21.81 -4.15 -0.35
CA GLY A 455 22.51 -3.73 0.86
C GLY A 455 23.92 -3.22 0.69
N GLY A 456 24.37 -2.61 1.79
CA GLY A 456 25.74 -2.09 1.96
C GLY A 456 26.73 -3.07 2.52
N ASP A 457 26.26 -4.18 3.10
CA ASP A 457 27.09 -5.18 3.75
C ASP A 457 27.94 -6.01 2.81
N TRP A 458 29.16 -6.32 3.20
CA TRP A 458 29.99 -7.25 2.46
C TRP A 458 30.96 -8.03 3.37
N PHE A 459 31.45 -9.12 2.85
CA PHE A 459 32.59 -9.86 3.40
C PHE A 459 33.50 -10.34 2.28
N ASP A 460 34.76 -10.67 2.60
CA ASP A 460 35.65 -11.35 1.68
C ASP A 460 36.69 -12.19 2.45
N VAL A 461 37.20 -13.20 1.74
CA VAL A 461 38.33 -14.04 2.20
C VAL A 461 39.40 -14.02 1.13
N ILE A 462 40.48 -13.41 1.42
CA ILE A 462 41.50 -12.99 0.43
C ILE A 462 42.76 -13.81 0.66
N PRO A 463 43.18 -14.65 -0.31
CA PRO A 463 44.50 -15.27 -0.28
C PRO A 463 45.58 -14.18 -0.32
N LEU A 464 46.47 -14.19 0.63
CA LEU A 464 47.62 -13.29 0.66
C LEU A 464 48.88 -14.02 0.24
N SER A 465 50.00 -13.31 0.24
CA SER A 465 51.32 -13.90 -0.04
C SER A 465 51.68 -14.97 1.01
N GLY A 466 52.34 -16.00 0.56
CA GLY A 466 52.60 -17.14 1.41
C GLY A 466 51.31 -17.95 1.72
N THR A 467 51.17 -18.39 2.92
CA THR A 467 49.99 -19.16 3.40
C THR A 467 49.00 -18.32 4.17
N ARG A 468 49.21 -17.01 4.23
CA ARG A 468 48.38 -16.07 4.99
C ARG A 468 47.04 -15.84 4.34
N VAL A 469 46.06 -15.44 5.13
CA VAL A 469 44.71 -15.11 4.68
C VAL A 469 44.26 -13.77 5.27
N GLY A 470 43.72 -12.92 4.40
CA GLY A 470 42.98 -11.72 4.80
C GLY A 470 41.51 -12.02 4.93
N LEU A 471 40.94 -11.59 6.04
CA LEU A 471 39.50 -11.70 6.34
C LEU A 471 38.95 -10.28 6.47
N VAL A 472 37.85 -9.99 5.82
CA VAL A 472 37.24 -8.67 5.87
C VAL A 472 35.75 -8.81 6.01
N VAL A 473 35.14 -7.92 6.78
CA VAL A 473 33.73 -7.65 6.86
C VAL A 473 33.55 -6.14 6.94
N GLY A 474 32.49 -5.63 6.35
CA GLY A 474 32.18 -4.21 6.40
C GLY A 474 30.74 -3.93 6.03
N ASP A 475 30.35 -2.69 6.28
CA ASP A 475 29.03 -2.16 5.99
C ASP A 475 29.13 -0.73 5.49
N VAL A 476 28.35 -0.38 4.47
CA VAL A 476 28.20 0.98 3.89
C VAL A 476 26.91 1.59 4.42
N VAL A 477 27.01 2.75 5.01
CA VAL A 477 25.86 3.49 5.54
C VAL A 477 24.82 3.71 4.43
N GLY A 478 23.57 3.29 4.71
CA GLY A 478 22.42 3.41 3.82
C GLY A 478 22.13 2.13 3.02
N HIS A 479 21.11 2.18 2.18
CA HIS A 479 20.65 1.03 1.41
C HIS A 479 20.36 1.40 -0.04
N GLY A 480 20.23 0.40 -0.88
CA GLY A 480 19.90 0.57 -2.28
C GLY A 480 21.13 0.59 -3.22
N LEU A 481 20.89 0.91 -4.48
CA LEU A 481 21.87 0.78 -5.55
C LEU A 481 23.18 1.56 -5.29
N GLN A 482 23.07 2.71 -4.64
CA GLN A 482 24.22 3.57 -4.36
C GLN A 482 25.13 2.97 -3.27
N ALA A 483 24.55 2.42 -2.19
CA ALA A 483 25.28 1.70 -1.17
C ALA A 483 25.98 0.47 -1.75
N ALA A 484 25.29 -0.33 -2.57
CA ALA A 484 25.89 -1.49 -3.24
C ALA A 484 27.02 -1.12 -4.21
N ALA A 485 26.89 -0.04 -4.97
CA ALA A 485 27.97 0.43 -5.84
C ALA A 485 29.22 0.86 -5.04
N THR A 486 29.02 1.52 -3.89
CA THR A 486 30.09 1.90 -2.96
C THR A 486 30.71 0.66 -2.33
N MET A 487 29.89 -0.28 -1.85
CA MET A 487 30.33 -1.58 -1.32
C MET A 487 31.21 -2.33 -2.31
N GLY A 488 30.77 -2.43 -3.58
CA GLY A 488 31.54 -3.11 -4.63
C GLY A 488 32.90 -2.46 -4.90
N ARG A 489 32.99 -1.12 -4.86
CA ARG A 489 34.25 -0.38 -4.98
C ARG A 489 35.15 -0.65 -3.78
N LEU A 490 34.62 -0.52 -2.56
CA LEU A 490 35.40 -0.75 -1.32
C LEU A 490 35.94 -2.16 -1.29
N ARG A 491 35.09 -3.17 -1.54
CA ARG A 491 35.52 -4.58 -1.58
C ARG A 491 36.63 -4.82 -2.60
N THR A 492 36.50 -4.29 -3.80
CA THR A 492 37.53 -4.42 -4.86
C THR A 492 38.84 -3.75 -4.45
N THR A 493 38.75 -2.59 -3.82
CA THR A 493 39.92 -1.83 -3.34
C THR A 493 40.60 -2.55 -2.18
N VAL A 494 39.83 -3.05 -1.20
CA VAL A 494 40.39 -3.86 -0.10
C VAL A 494 41.14 -5.06 -0.66
N ARG A 495 40.55 -5.77 -1.64
CA ARG A 495 41.22 -6.91 -2.28
C ARG A 495 42.53 -6.51 -2.98
N ALA A 496 42.53 -5.38 -3.67
CA ALA A 496 43.74 -4.86 -4.35
C ALA A 496 44.84 -4.48 -3.33
N PHE A 497 44.45 -3.78 -2.26
CA PHE A 497 45.41 -3.40 -1.21
C PHE A 497 45.91 -4.62 -0.41
N ALA A 498 45.05 -5.57 -0.12
CA ALA A 498 45.43 -6.83 0.51
C ALA A 498 46.43 -7.61 -0.34
N GLN A 499 46.29 -7.65 -1.66
CA GLN A 499 47.23 -8.29 -2.58
C GLN A 499 48.61 -7.58 -2.63
N MET A 500 48.66 -6.30 -2.20
CA MET A 500 49.92 -5.55 -2.03
C MET A 500 50.58 -5.87 -0.68
N ASP A 501 50.02 -6.77 0.09
CA ASP A 501 50.47 -7.18 1.43
C ASP A 501 50.56 -6.03 2.44
N LEU A 502 49.70 -5.02 2.33
CA LEU A 502 49.60 -3.95 3.31
C LEU A 502 49.15 -4.48 4.65
N ASP A 503 49.73 -3.94 5.73
CA ASP A 503 49.23 -4.30 7.08
C ASP A 503 47.82 -3.71 7.33
N PRO A 504 47.07 -4.21 8.28
CA PRO A 504 45.66 -3.80 8.49
C PRO A 504 45.48 -2.30 8.71
N VAL A 505 46.42 -1.63 9.38
CA VAL A 505 46.37 -0.19 9.65
C VAL A 505 46.57 0.61 8.39
N GLU A 506 47.62 0.27 7.63
CA GLU A 506 47.94 0.92 6.36
C GLU A 506 46.83 0.73 5.34
N LEU A 507 46.25 -0.48 5.28
CA LEU A 507 45.13 -0.78 4.41
C LEU A 507 43.92 0.10 4.71
N LEU A 508 43.52 0.16 5.99
CA LEU A 508 42.37 0.97 6.43
C LEU A 508 42.64 2.47 6.22
N SER A 509 43.86 2.93 6.48
CA SER A 509 44.24 4.34 6.27
C SER A 509 44.10 4.74 4.79
N ARG A 510 44.60 3.91 3.86
CA ARG A 510 44.45 4.16 2.43
C ARG A 510 43.02 4.06 1.94
N LEU A 511 42.25 3.16 2.55
CA LEU A 511 40.84 3.02 2.25
C LEU A 511 40.02 4.24 2.73
N ASP A 512 40.34 4.80 3.90
CA ASP A 512 39.78 6.04 4.42
C ASP A 512 40.04 7.23 3.50
N ASP A 513 41.29 7.38 3.04
CA ASP A 513 41.69 8.42 2.09
C ASP A 513 40.91 8.32 0.78
N LEU A 514 40.71 7.09 0.27
CA LEU A 514 39.92 6.85 -0.96
C LEU A 514 38.48 7.23 -0.80
N VAL A 515 37.86 6.84 0.32
CA VAL A 515 36.45 7.16 0.62
C VAL A 515 36.26 8.67 0.69
N ARG A 516 37.19 9.37 1.36
CA ARG A 516 37.17 10.81 1.49
C ARG A 516 37.32 11.52 0.15
N GLN A 517 38.29 11.12 -0.66
CA GLN A 517 38.53 11.69 -2.01
C GLN A 517 37.30 11.47 -2.90
N THR A 518 36.67 10.30 -2.83
CA THR A 518 35.48 10.03 -3.62
C THR A 518 34.30 10.91 -3.21
N ALA A 519 34.15 11.19 -1.90
CA ALA A 519 33.17 12.12 -1.39
C ALA A 519 33.40 13.55 -1.88
N GLU A 520 34.65 14.01 -1.89
CA GLU A 520 35.04 15.36 -2.38
C GLU A 520 34.80 15.53 -3.89
N GLU A 521 35.04 14.48 -4.69
CA GLU A 521 34.79 14.50 -6.14
C GLU A 521 33.32 14.59 -6.50
N GLN A 522 32.44 13.94 -5.72
CA GLN A 522 31.00 14.04 -5.90
C GLN A 522 30.43 15.42 -5.53
N TRP A 523 31.14 16.21 -4.71
CA TRP A 523 30.75 17.55 -4.28
C TRP A 523 31.28 18.67 -5.16
N GLY A 524 32.33 18.43 -5.96
CA GLY A 524 33.00 19.43 -6.79
C GLY A 524 32.17 20.02 -7.94
N GLY A 525 30.88 19.69 -8.09
CA GLY A 525 30.04 20.10 -9.21
C GLY A 525 29.09 21.27 -9.00
N THR A 526 28.77 21.70 -7.77
CA THR A 526 27.83 22.83 -7.54
C THR A 526 28.22 23.60 -6.28
N GLY A 527 28.47 24.91 -6.44
CA GLY A 527 28.79 25.79 -5.33
C GLY A 527 27.68 25.93 -4.26
N PRO A 528 28.01 26.51 -3.11
CA PRO A 528 27.11 26.56 -1.95
C PRO A 528 26.01 27.59 -2.19
N ALA A 529 24.79 27.11 -2.51
CA ALA A 529 23.58 27.88 -2.41
C ALA A 529 22.54 27.06 -1.66
N ASP A 530 22.15 27.61 -0.52
CA ASP A 530 21.09 27.17 0.37
C ASP A 530 21.39 26.01 1.33
N GLY A 531 21.40 26.38 2.61
CA GLY A 531 21.44 25.62 3.86
C GLY A 531 20.75 24.27 3.92
N ALA A 532 21.09 23.36 3.03
CA ALA A 532 20.63 21.98 3.07
C ALA A 532 21.57 21.15 3.96
N HIS A 533 20.97 20.45 4.88
CA HIS A 533 21.58 19.50 5.79
C HIS A 533 22.65 18.66 5.14
N PHE A 534 23.79 18.52 5.85
CA PHE A 534 24.82 17.54 5.56
C PHE A 534 24.19 16.14 5.51
N ASP A 535 23.90 15.64 4.32
CA ASP A 535 23.59 14.23 4.14
C ASP A 535 24.93 13.47 4.22
N VAL A 536 25.23 12.95 5.43
CA VAL A 536 26.43 12.16 5.76
C VAL A 536 26.24 10.75 5.17
N THR A 537 26.09 10.61 3.86
CA THR A 537 25.75 9.33 3.23
C THR A 537 26.94 8.61 2.59
N THR A 538 28.20 8.94 2.99
CA THR A 538 29.37 8.29 2.41
C THR A 538 30.29 7.62 3.46
N GLY A 539 29.77 7.28 4.62
CA GLY A 539 30.53 6.54 5.64
C GLY A 539 30.44 5.02 5.41
N ALA A 540 31.49 4.31 5.79
CA ALA A 540 31.47 2.86 5.83
C ALA A 540 32.17 2.35 7.09
N THR A 541 31.77 1.20 7.59
CA THR A 541 32.51 0.48 8.64
C THR A 541 33.26 -0.69 8.04
N CYS A 542 34.42 -1.03 8.59
CA CYS A 542 35.25 -2.11 8.09
C CYS A 542 36.10 -2.73 9.19
N LEU A 543 36.15 -4.06 9.22
CA LEU A 543 37.09 -4.84 10.01
C LEU A 543 37.95 -5.64 9.04
N TYR A 544 39.28 -5.49 9.13
CA TYR A 544 40.23 -6.26 8.34
C TYR A 544 41.19 -7.02 9.28
N ALA A 545 41.33 -8.34 9.08
CA ALA A 545 42.21 -9.21 9.85
C ALA A 545 43.10 -10.03 8.93
N VAL A 546 44.34 -10.22 9.29
CA VAL A 546 45.34 -11.07 8.61
C VAL A 546 45.76 -12.17 9.54
N TYR A 547 45.53 -13.43 9.16
CA TYR A 547 45.96 -14.62 9.89
C TYR A 547 47.10 -15.34 9.17
N ASP A 548 48.15 -15.67 9.94
CA ASP A 548 49.30 -16.48 9.50
C ASP A 548 49.24 -17.85 10.18
N PRO A 549 49.04 -18.95 9.43
CA PRO A 549 48.90 -20.29 10.00
C PRO A 549 50.25 -20.89 10.49
N VAL A 550 51.38 -20.29 10.12
CA VAL A 550 52.72 -20.73 10.56
C VAL A 550 53.03 -20.19 11.96
N SER A 551 52.89 -18.90 12.14
CA SER A 551 53.11 -18.21 13.40
C SER A 551 51.87 -18.20 14.31
N ARG A 552 50.69 -18.57 13.81
CA ARG A 552 49.37 -18.46 14.46
C ARG A 552 49.00 -17.04 14.87
N ARG A 553 49.71 -16.05 14.38
CA ARG A 553 49.44 -14.62 14.63
C ARG A 553 48.27 -14.14 13.81
N CYS A 554 47.40 -13.43 14.45
CA CYS A 554 46.35 -12.68 13.83
C CYS A 554 46.53 -11.19 14.14
N VAL A 555 46.69 -10.37 13.09
CA VAL A 555 46.78 -8.92 13.22
C VAL A 555 45.51 -8.34 12.62
N MET A 556 44.81 -7.50 13.35
CA MET A 556 43.56 -6.92 12.90
C MET A 556 43.43 -5.44 13.27
N ALA A 557 42.65 -4.71 12.50
CA ALA A 557 42.26 -3.34 12.79
C ALA A 557 40.82 -3.11 12.34
N ARG A 558 40.11 -2.16 12.97
CA ARG A 558 38.73 -1.82 12.60
C ARG A 558 38.54 -0.31 12.42
N ALA A 559 37.67 0.01 11.48
CA ALA A 559 37.19 1.37 11.20
C ALA A 559 35.69 1.42 11.50
N GLY A 560 35.31 1.84 12.70
CA GLY A 560 33.91 1.98 13.15
C GLY A 560 33.11 0.65 13.26
N HIS A 561 33.71 -0.49 12.94
CA HIS A 561 33.02 -1.78 12.87
C HIS A 561 32.99 -2.49 14.23
N LEU A 562 32.03 -3.45 14.38
CA LEU A 562 31.94 -4.26 15.59
C LEU A 562 33.21 -5.14 15.80
N PRO A 563 33.62 -5.42 17.04
CA PRO A 563 34.73 -6.32 17.31
C PRO A 563 34.35 -7.77 16.98
N PRO A 564 35.30 -8.60 16.51
CA PRO A 564 34.99 -9.99 16.21
C PRO A 564 34.89 -10.82 17.52
N ALA A 565 34.08 -11.88 17.45
CA ALA A 565 34.05 -12.87 18.52
C ALA A 565 35.11 -13.95 18.27
N VAL A 566 35.79 -14.41 19.33
CA VAL A 566 36.76 -15.50 19.30
C VAL A 566 36.38 -16.57 20.31
N VAL A 567 36.45 -17.84 19.88
CA VAL A 567 36.29 -19.00 20.74
C VAL A 567 37.53 -19.87 20.62
N PRO A 568 38.46 -19.83 21.59
CA PRO A 568 39.64 -20.72 21.63
C PRO A 568 39.22 -22.18 21.75
N PRO A 569 40.03 -23.17 21.31
CA PRO A 569 39.71 -24.60 21.40
C PRO A 569 39.40 -25.08 22.81
N GLU A 570 40.06 -24.47 23.81
CA GLU A 570 39.88 -24.74 25.25
C GLU A 570 39.44 -23.45 25.94
N GLY A 571 38.19 -23.00 25.69
CA GLY A 571 37.70 -21.76 26.30
C GLY A 571 36.28 -21.42 25.87
N GLY A 572 35.69 -20.38 26.45
CA GLY A 572 34.40 -19.83 26.06
C GLY A 572 34.53 -18.74 25.02
N PRO A 573 33.38 -18.33 24.42
CA PRO A 573 33.31 -17.21 23.50
C PRO A 573 33.67 -15.91 24.21
N SER A 574 34.41 -15.05 23.52
CA SER A 574 34.74 -13.71 23.98
C SER A 574 34.86 -12.75 22.82
N PHE A 575 34.49 -11.50 23.03
CA PHE A 575 34.69 -10.44 22.04
C PHE A 575 36.06 -9.82 22.30
N LEU A 576 36.82 -9.64 21.22
CA LEU A 576 38.15 -9.07 21.35
C LEU A 576 38.10 -7.58 21.70
N ASP A 577 38.91 -7.15 22.66
CA ASP A 577 39.11 -5.74 22.98
C ASP A 577 39.97 -5.07 21.91
N LEU A 578 39.40 -4.91 20.70
CA LEU A 578 40.01 -4.30 19.55
C LEU A 578 39.77 -2.79 19.60
N PRO A 579 40.84 -1.95 19.55
CA PRO A 579 40.68 -0.50 19.55
C PRO A 579 39.69 -0.01 18.49
N ALA A 580 38.73 0.85 18.88
CA ALA A 580 37.76 1.39 17.99
C ALA A 580 38.36 2.55 17.19
N GLY A 581 38.57 2.33 15.86
CA GLY A 581 38.89 3.40 14.93
C GLY A 581 37.62 4.15 14.48
N PRO A 582 37.76 5.35 13.88
CA PRO A 582 36.65 6.07 13.27
C PRO A 582 36.10 5.29 12.08
N PRO A 583 34.82 5.42 11.73
CA PRO A 583 34.31 4.96 10.44
C PRO A 583 35.09 5.57 9.26
N LEU A 584 35.19 4.83 8.15
CA LEU A 584 35.82 5.29 6.91
C LEU A 584 35.12 6.53 6.38
N GLY A 585 35.89 7.50 5.89
CA GLY A 585 35.41 8.76 5.33
C GLY A 585 35.37 9.92 6.33
N LEU A 586 35.52 9.66 7.64
CA LEU A 586 35.62 10.73 8.64
C LEU A 586 37.01 11.39 8.69
N GLY A 587 38.06 10.66 8.42
CA GLY A 587 39.46 11.15 8.38
C GLY A 587 40.04 11.62 9.72
N GLY A 588 41.34 11.84 9.73
CA GLY A 588 42.02 12.61 10.77
C GLY A 588 42.35 11.85 12.07
N LEU A 589 41.95 10.61 12.27
CA LEU A 589 42.29 9.79 13.43
C LEU A 589 43.03 8.53 12.97
N PRO A 590 44.07 8.09 13.71
CA PRO A 590 44.81 6.89 13.37
C PRO A 590 44.00 5.63 13.71
N PHE A 591 44.21 4.57 12.94
CA PHE A 591 43.75 3.25 13.28
C PHE A 591 44.82 2.58 14.15
N GLU A 592 44.40 1.72 15.09
CA GLU A 592 45.30 0.99 15.98
C GLU A 592 45.13 -0.52 15.75
N PRO A 593 46.23 -1.29 15.61
CA PRO A 593 46.15 -2.72 15.42
C PRO A 593 46.03 -3.45 16.76
N LEU A 594 45.30 -4.57 16.72
CA LEU A 594 45.42 -5.62 17.74
C LEU A 594 46.18 -6.79 17.13
N GLU A 595 47.18 -7.26 17.84
CA GLU A 595 47.92 -8.49 17.53
C GLU A 595 47.65 -9.53 18.60
N THR A 596 47.20 -10.71 18.16
CA THR A 596 46.91 -11.83 19.09
C THR A 596 47.32 -13.15 18.46
N GLU A 597 47.66 -14.15 19.30
CA GLU A 597 47.86 -15.51 18.85
C GLU A 597 46.55 -16.30 18.92
N LEU A 598 46.18 -16.94 17.79
CA LEU A 598 45.02 -17.80 17.70
C LEU A 598 45.46 -19.26 17.55
N PRO A 599 45.33 -20.08 18.56
CA PRO A 599 45.62 -21.52 18.48
C PRO A 599 44.87 -22.21 17.36
N ALA A 600 45.42 -23.29 16.83
CA ALA A 600 44.73 -24.09 15.81
C ALA A 600 43.36 -24.59 16.30
N GLY A 601 42.34 -24.49 15.51
CA GLY A 601 40.97 -24.82 15.88
C GLY A 601 40.18 -23.69 16.54
N SER A 602 40.79 -22.50 16.77
CA SER A 602 40.05 -21.33 17.25
C SER A 602 38.97 -20.94 16.24
N LEU A 603 37.77 -20.62 16.72
CA LEU A 603 36.70 -20.06 15.92
C LEU A 603 36.73 -18.53 16.00
N LEU A 604 36.80 -17.87 14.86
CA LEU A 604 36.70 -16.42 14.73
C LEU A 604 35.42 -16.10 13.99
N ALA A 605 34.57 -15.22 14.54
CA ALA A 605 33.34 -14.76 13.92
C ALA A 605 33.43 -13.26 13.63
N LEU A 606 33.29 -12.90 12.34
CA LEU A 606 33.17 -11.54 11.86
C LEU A 606 31.75 -11.37 11.39
N PHE A 607 31.08 -10.27 11.74
CA PHE A 607 29.67 -10.08 11.46
C PHE A 607 29.33 -8.59 11.42
N THR A 608 28.25 -8.23 10.70
CA THR A 608 27.68 -6.89 10.66
C THR A 608 26.61 -6.73 11.74
N ASP A 609 26.27 -5.49 12.05
CA ASP A 609 25.31 -5.14 13.11
C ASP A 609 23.90 -5.69 12.85
N GLY A 610 23.46 -5.81 11.59
CA GLY A 610 22.17 -6.41 11.22
C GLY A 610 21.96 -7.84 11.76
N LEU A 611 23.03 -8.55 12.15
CA LEU A 611 22.88 -9.86 12.81
C LEU A 611 22.47 -9.71 14.28
N VAL A 612 23.05 -8.77 15.00
CA VAL A 612 22.96 -8.63 16.47
C VAL A 612 22.00 -7.54 16.90
N GLU A 613 21.73 -6.54 16.04
CA GLU A 613 20.81 -5.44 16.30
C GLU A 613 19.46 -5.68 15.59
N SER A 614 18.36 -5.35 16.27
CA SER A 614 17.03 -5.34 15.69
C SER A 614 16.14 -4.33 16.43
N ARG A 615 14.96 -3.99 15.85
CA ARG A 615 14.01 -3.05 16.48
C ARG A 615 13.59 -3.43 17.90
N ASP A 616 13.58 -4.73 18.19
CA ASP A 616 13.08 -5.30 19.46
C ASP A 616 14.19 -5.85 20.35
N ARG A 617 15.46 -5.71 19.93
CA ARG A 617 16.61 -6.30 20.65
C ARG A 617 17.81 -5.36 20.63
N ASP A 618 18.30 -5.02 21.82
CA ASP A 618 19.53 -4.27 22.01
C ASP A 618 20.75 -5.09 21.54
N ILE A 619 21.77 -4.40 21.03
CA ILE A 619 23.01 -4.97 20.52
C ILE A 619 23.73 -5.85 21.54
N ASP A 620 23.77 -5.45 22.81
CA ASP A 620 24.44 -6.22 23.88
C ASP A 620 23.78 -7.61 24.06
N ARG A 621 22.46 -7.68 24.03
CA ARG A 621 21.73 -8.93 24.09
C ARG A 621 21.92 -9.78 22.83
N GLY A 622 22.09 -9.14 21.66
CA GLY A 622 22.42 -9.81 20.40
C GLY A 622 23.81 -10.45 20.47
N LEU A 623 24.80 -9.75 21.02
CA LEU A 623 26.14 -10.24 21.22
C LEU A 623 26.18 -11.42 22.22
N ASP A 624 25.43 -11.34 23.31
CA ASP A 624 25.30 -12.45 24.27
C ASP A 624 24.72 -13.72 23.63
N LEU A 625 23.66 -13.57 22.82
CA LEU A 625 23.07 -14.70 22.09
C LEU A 625 24.04 -15.28 21.07
N LEU A 626 24.74 -14.47 20.30
CA LEU A 626 25.76 -14.91 19.36
C LEU A 626 26.86 -15.70 20.11
N GLY A 627 27.33 -15.15 21.21
CA GLY A 627 28.30 -15.83 22.06
C GLY A 627 27.82 -17.22 22.53
N HIS A 628 26.54 -17.31 22.92
CA HIS A 628 25.94 -18.59 23.34
C HIS A 628 25.93 -19.62 22.19
N VAL A 629 25.53 -19.23 20.99
CA VAL A 629 25.55 -20.13 19.81
C VAL A 629 26.95 -20.60 19.46
N LEU A 630 27.91 -19.67 19.45
CA LEU A 630 29.31 -19.95 19.09
C LEU A 630 30.02 -20.89 20.14
N GLY A 631 29.45 -21.02 21.32
CA GLY A 631 30.03 -21.90 22.38
C GLY A 631 30.05 -23.38 22.01
N ASP A 632 29.26 -23.85 21.02
CA ASP A 632 29.31 -25.24 20.55
C ASP A 632 30.37 -25.43 19.46
N GLN A 633 31.62 -25.50 19.87
CA GLN A 633 32.80 -25.60 19.01
C GLN A 633 32.86 -26.87 18.15
N ARG A 634 32.09 -27.92 18.48
CA ARG A 634 32.16 -29.23 17.79
C ARG A 634 31.28 -29.29 16.57
N ALA A 635 30.32 -28.40 16.44
CA ALA A 635 29.44 -28.36 15.28
C ALA A 635 30.22 -27.96 14.01
N PRO A 636 29.80 -28.45 12.85
CA PRO A 636 30.27 -27.95 11.55
C PRO A 636 29.99 -26.45 11.41
N LEU A 637 30.89 -25.72 10.73
CA LEU A 637 30.77 -24.27 10.58
C LEU A 637 29.46 -23.85 9.90
N ASP A 638 29.02 -24.61 8.90
CA ASP A 638 27.75 -24.33 8.21
C ASP A 638 26.54 -24.45 9.13
N GLU A 639 26.53 -25.46 10.01
CA GLU A 639 25.48 -25.65 11.01
C GLU A 639 25.48 -24.53 12.05
N LEU A 640 26.67 -24.10 12.49
CA LEU A 640 26.80 -22.93 13.38
C LEU A 640 26.26 -21.64 12.73
N CYS A 641 26.56 -21.41 11.45
CA CYS A 641 26.01 -20.30 10.71
C CYS A 641 24.46 -20.34 10.68
N ASP A 642 23.89 -21.51 10.36
CA ASP A 642 22.43 -21.66 10.26
C ASP A 642 21.74 -21.48 11.62
N ARG A 643 22.36 -21.99 12.70
CA ARG A 643 21.86 -21.77 14.07
C ARG A 643 21.95 -20.30 14.50
N ALA A 644 23.10 -19.66 14.22
CA ALA A 644 23.26 -18.24 14.54
C ALA A 644 22.17 -17.38 13.84
N VAL A 645 21.96 -17.62 12.55
CA VAL A 645 20.89 -16.95 11.81
C VAL A 645 19.51 -17.29 12.37
N GLY A 646 19.21 -18.57 12.64
CA GLY A 646 17.91 -19.00 13.14
C GLY A 646 17.56 -18.47 14.53
N GLU A 647 18.54 -18.34 15.43
CA GLU A 647 18.32 -17.83 16.79
C GLU A 647 18.29 -16.30 16.85
N LEU A 648 19.13 -15.63 16.06
CA LEU A 648 19.21 -14.18 16.04
C LEU A 648 18.17 -13.52 15.11
N LEU A 649 17.70 -14.22 14.08
CA LEU A 649 16.71 -13.73 13.10
C LEU A 649 15.55 -14.73 12.96
N PRO A 650 14.75 -14.97 14.02
CA PRO A 650 13.76 -16.06 14.07
C PRO A 650 12.65 -15.95 13.03
N ASN A 651 12.39 -14.76 12.47
CA ASN A 651 11.37 -14.56 11.43
C ASN A 651 11.95 -14.69 10.01
N GLY A 652 13.24 -15.01 9.87
CA GLY A 652 13.91 -15.10 8.57
C GLY A 652 14.03 -13.77 7.81
N SER A 653 13.61 -12.65 8.42
CA SER A 653 13.68 -11.31 7.85
C SER A 653 14.58 -10.45 8.74
N ALA A 654 15.64 -9.93 8.16
CA ALA A 654 16.52 -8.98 8.80
C ALA A 654 16.01 -7.54 8.58
N ALA A 655 16.07 -6.72 9.62
CA ALA A 655 15.70 -5.30 9.53
C ALA A 655 16.75 -4.51 8.73
N ASP A 656 17.98 -4.99 8.71
CA ASP A 656 19.11 -4.49 7.94
C ASP A 656 19.85 -5.66 7.27
N ASP A 657 20.74 -5.36 6.34
CA ASP A 657 21.58 -6.38 5.73
C ASP A 657 22.39 -7.11 6.79
N THR A 658 22.66 -8.38 6.56
CA THR A 658 23.36 -9.20 7.53
C THR A 658 24.44 -10.04 6.85
N ALA A 659 25.68 -9.82 7.24
CA ALA A 659 26.79 -10.67 6.85
C ALA A 659 27.36 -11.39 8.09
N LEU A 660 27.56 -12.70 7.99
CA LEU A 660 28.23 -13.53 8.99
C LEU A 660 29.31 -14.35 8.32
N LEU A 661 30.54 -14.22 8.79
CA LEU A 661 31.70 -14.97 8.35
C LEU A 661 32.29 -15.74 9.55
N LEU A 662 32.15 -17.04 9.56
CA LEU A 662 32.76 -17.93 10.54
C LEU A 662 34.02 -18.55 9.98
N VAL A 663 35.10 -18.50 10.74
CA VAL A 663 36.42 -18.93 10.33
C VAL A 663 37.01 -19.81 11.44
N ARG A 664 37.41 -21.06 11.10
CA ARG A 664 38.13 -21.93 12.01
C ARG A 664 39.59 -21.96 11.61
N THR A 665 40.49 -21.54 12.50
CA THR A 665 41.92 -21.48 12.26
C THR A 665 42.54 -22.86 12.09
N ARG A 666 43.49 -22.97 11.18
CA ARG A 666 44.36 -24.14 11.01
C ARG A 666 45.81 -23.74 11.29
N GLU A 667 46.62 -24.73 11.59
CA GLU A 667 48.07 -24.59 11.76
C GLU A 667 48.78 -25.43 10.71
N LEU A 668 49.86 -24.90 10.17
CA LEU A 668 50.79 -25.66 9.36
C LEU A 668 51.84 -26.29 10.30
N GLY A 669 51.84 -27.60 10.38
CA GLY A 669 52.68 -28.33 11.29
C GLY A 669 54.15 -28.35 10.89
N ALA A 670 55.02 -28.78 11.82
CA ALA A 670 56.48 -28.88 11.61
C ALA A 670 56.87 -29.76 10.42
N SER A 671 56.01 -30.67 9.96
CA SER A 671 56.24 -31.46 8.76
C SER A 671 56.09 -30.71 7.44
N GLN A 672 55.48 -29.49 7.51
CA GLN A 672 55.16 -28.65 6.35
C GLN A 672 56.04 -27.37 6.33
N VAL A 673 56.66 -27.04 7.44
CA VAL A 673 57.41 -25.78 7.59
C VAL A 673 58.82 -26.08 8.06
N ALA A 674 59.81 -25.47 7.38
CA ALA A 674 61.18 -25.49 7.81
C ALA A 674 61.68 -24.04 7.89
N GLU A 675 62.28 -23.71 9.04
CA GLU A 675 62.77 -22.33 9.30
C GLU A 675 64.23 -22.37 9.79
N TRP A 676 64.97 -21.42 9.29
CA TRP A 676 66.38 -21.26 9.68
C TRP A 676 66.75 -19.78 9.89
N GLU A 677 67.35 -19.48 10.94
CA GLU A 677 67.98 -18.20 11.24
C GLU A 677 69.46 -18.25 10.94
N MET A 678 70.02 -17.25 10.31
CA MET A 678 71.41 -17.17 9.98
C MET A 678 71.94 -15.74 9.96
N ASP A 679 73.16 -15.55 10.26
CA ASP A 679 73.83 -14.21 10.19
C ASP A 679 74.05 -13.78 8.73
N ALA A 680 73.96 -12.49 8.47
CA ALA A 680 74.19 -11.91 7.13
C ALA A 680 75.66 -11.94 6.77
N GLU A 681 76.16 -13.11 6.59
CA GLU A 681 77.58 -13.36 6.24
C GLU A 681 77.72 -13.92 4.82
N PRO A 682 78.87 -13.74 4.12
CA PRO A 682 79.09 -14.27 2.78
C PRO A 682 78.91 -15.78 2.61
N VAL A 683 78.99 -16.55 3.72
CA VAL A 683 78.74 -18.02 3.70
C VAL A 683 77.24 -18.39 3.75
N ALA A 684 76.39 -17.47 4.14
CA ALA A 684 74.93 -17.71 4.31
C ALA A 684 74.23 -18.28 3.07
N PRO A 685 74.51 -17.81 1.86
CA PRO A 685 73.86 -18.40 0.65
C PRO A 685 74.23 -19.88 0.45
N GLY A 686 75.48 -20.27 0.74
CA GLY A 686 75.94 -21.66 0.69
C GLY A 686 75.19 -22.54 1.68
N ARG A 687 75.13 -22.08 2.94
CA ARG A 687 74.42 -22.77 4.00
C ARG A 687 72.89 -22.89 3.72
N ALA A 688 72.31 -21.84 3.24
CA ALA A 688 70.90 -21.86 2.90
C ALA A 688 70.59 -22.88 1.80
N ARG A 689 71.44 -23.02 0.78
CA ARG A 689 71.26 -24.07 -0.27
C ARG A 689 71.38 -25.47 0.36
N GLU A 690 72.39 -25.79 1.19
CA GLU A 690 72.54 -27.10 1.81
C GLU A 690 71.27 -27.45 2.63
N LEU A 691 70.80 -26.53 3.46
CA LEU A 691 69.61 -26.73 4.28
C LEU A 691 68.31 -26.93 3.42
N THR A 692 68.17 -26.13 2.36
CA THR A 692 67.06 -26.25 1.40
C THR A 692 67.07 -27.60 0.69
N THR A 693 68.25 -28.04 0.18
CA THR A 693 68.37 -29.34 -0.51
C THR A 693 68.00 -30.49 0.42
N ALA A 694 68.52 -30.47 1.64
CA ALA A 694 68.26 -31.48 2.64
C ALA A 694 66.72 -31.55 2.95
N GLN A 695 66.10 -30.39 3.12
CA GLN A 695 64.69 -30.30 3.42
C GLN A 695 63.79 -30.75 2.24
N LEU A 696 64.17 -30.41 1.02
CA LEU A 696 63.45 -30.88 -0.17
C LEU A 696 63.52 -32.40 -0.34
N HIS A 697 64.70 -32.97 -0.02
CA HIS A 697 64.87 -34.43 0.01
C HIS A 697 63.98 -35.09 1.07
N ASP A 698 63.90 -34.52 2.28
CA ASP A 698 63.04 -35.02 3.35
C ASP A 698 61.56 -34.93 2.99
N TRP A 699 61.16 -33.99 2.15
CA TRP A 699 59.81 -33.82 1.67
C TRP A 699 59.49 -34.59 0.38
N GLY A 700 60.51 -35.30 -0.25
CA GLY A 700 60.36 -35.99 -1.54
C GLY A 700 60.11 -35.05 -2.71
N LEU A 701 60.71 -33.85 -2.67
CA LEU A 701 60.56 -32.79 -3.66
C LEU A 701 61.88 -32.54 -4.41
N GLU A 702 62.72 -33.57 -4.66
CA GLU A 702 64.01 -33.46 -5.31
C GLU A 702 63.94 -32.84 -6.72
N GLU A 703 62.85 -32.96 -7.40
CA GLU A 703 62.62 -32.37 -8.73
C GLU A 703 62.66 -30.83 -8.70
N LEU A 704 62.34 -30.20 -7.56
CA LEU A 704 62.37 -28.77 -7.34
C LEU A 704 63.75 -28.26 -6.87
N SER A 705 64.69 -29.16 -6.47
CA SER A 705 65.92 -28.77 -5.80
C SER A 705 66.74 -27.77 -6.59
N PHE A 706 66.95 -28.01 -7.88
CA PHE A 706 67.73 -27.11 -8.73
C PHE A 706 67.16 -25.68 -8.79
N ALA A 707 65.87 -25.55 -9.02
CA ALA A 707 65.20 -24.26 -9.13
C ALA A 707 65.15 -23.55 -7.77
N THR A 708 64.82 -24.30 -6.68
CA THR A 708 64.69 -23.71 -5.34
C THR A 708 66.04 -23.34 -4.76
N GLU A 709 67.10 -24.13 -4.97
CA GLU A 709 68.48 -23.79 -4.56
C GLU A 709 68.89 -22.46 -5.21
N LEU A 710 68.63 -22.29 -6.49
CA LEU A 710 68.97 -21.04 -7.20
C LEU A 710 68.16 -19.86 -6.63
N VAL A 711 66.84 -20.03 -6.43
CA VAL A 711 66.00 -19.03 -5.84
C VAL A 711 66.48 -18.62 -4.45
N VAL A 712 66.71 -19.59 -3.57
CA VAL A 712 67.18 -19.33 -2.20
C VAL A 712 68.56 -18.63 -2.26
N SER A 713 69.44 -19.10 -3.13
CA SER A 713 70.79 -18.53 -3.27
C SER A 713 70.75 -17.05 -3.64
N GLU A 714 69.89 -16.69 -4.66
CA GLU A 714 69.77 -15.31 -5.12
C GLU A 714 69.09 -14.43 -4.05
N LEU A 715 68.07 -14.92 -3.39
CA LEU A 715 67.33 -14.15 -2.36
C LEU A 715 68.21 -13.89 -1.15
N VAL A 716 68.93 -14.92 -0.64
CA VAL A 716 69.82 -14.78 0.49
C VAL A 716 71.06 -13.93 0.14
N THR A 717 71.60 -14.04 -1.11
CA THR A 717 72.69 -13.17 -1.57
C THR A 717 72.24 -11.70 -1.58
N ASN A 718 71.03 -11.45 -2.02
CA ASN A 718 70.47 -10.07 -2.04
C ASN A 718 70.28 -9.57 -0.60
N ALA A 719 69.79 -10.39 0.33
CA ALA A 719 69.65 -10.00 1.72
C ALA A 719 71.04 -9.70 2.37
N VAL A 720 72.08 -10.53 2.17
CA VAL A 720 73.41 -10.28 2.63
C VAL A 720 74.06 -8.99 2.07
N ARG A 721 73.72 -8.64 0.80
CA ARG A 721 74.24 -7.45 0.13
C ARG A 721 73.59 -6.14 0.57
N TYR A 722 72.33 -6.17 0.89
CA TYR A 722 71.52 -4.96 0.99
C TYR A 722 70.82 -4.79 2.37
N ALA A 723 71.04 -5.71 3.31
CA ALA A 723 70.46 -5.62 4.63
C ALA A 723 71.52 -5.96 5.71
N ASP A 724 71.36 -5.34 6.89
CA ASP A 724 72.17 -5.61 8.08
C ASP A 724 71.32 -6.43 9.07
N GLY A 725 71.90 -7.41 9.72
CA GLY A 725 71.23 -8.20 10.77
C GLY A 725 70.92 -9.66 10.35
N PRO A 726 70.30 -10.43 11.24
CA PRO A 726 70.03 -11.84 10.99
C PRO A 726 69.03 -12.00 9.85
N LEU A 727 69.22 -13.07 9.08
CA LEU A 727 68.32 -13.47 7.99
C LEU A 727 67.47 -14.65 8.44
N HIS A 728 66.18 -14.63 8.08
CA HIS A 728 65.26 -15.75 8.29
C HIS A 728 64.90 -16.34 6.93
N VAL A 729 65.22 -17.60 6.72
CA VAL A 729 64.84 -18.38 5.53
C VAL A 729 63.78 -19.39 5.96
N ARG A 730 62.68 -19.39 5.25
CA ARG A 730 61.56 -20.29 5.51
C ARG A 730 61.14 -21.00 4.22
N LEU A 731 60.99 -22.32 4.29
CA LEU A 731 60.32 -23.10 3.26
C LEU A 731 59.01 -23.64 3.80
N ILE A 732 57.96 -23.57 2.98
CA ILE A 732 56.62 -24.04 3.34
C ILE A 732 56.12 -24.95 2.22
N ARG A 733 55.72 -26.20 2.59
CA ARG A 733 55.08 -27.17 1.72
C ARG A 733 53.56 -27.12 1.94
N ASP A 734 52.86 -26.43 1.06
CA ASP A 734 51.40 -26.37 1.09
C ASP A 734 50.83 -26.83 -0.27
N ARG A 735 50.13 -26.05 -1.01
CA ARG A 735 49.65 -26.29 -2.37
C ARG A 735 50.72 -26.07 -3.41
N THR A 736 51.68 -25.28 -3.06
CA THR A 736 52.89 -24.93 -3.78
C THR A 736 54.06 -25.01 -2.82
N LEU A 737 55.28 -25.02 -3.32
CA LEU A 737 56.44 -24.79 -2.50
C LEU A 737 56.66 -23.28 -2.37
N LEU A 738 56.59 -22.78 -1.16
CA LEU A 738 56.85 -21.40 -0.83
C LEU A 738 58.27 -21.27 -0.25
N CYS A 739 59.00 -20.26 -0.72
CA CYS A 739 60.26 -19.87 -0.13
C CYS A 739 60.18 -18.39 0.27
N GLU A 740 60.44 -18.10 1.53
CA GLU A 740 60.46 -16.76 2.10
C GLU A 740 61.84 -16.45 2.66
N VAL A 741 62.41 -15.28 2.32
CA VAL A 741 63.65 -14.77 2.90
C VAL A 741 63.32 -13.41 3.51
N ALA A 742 63.45 -13.33 4.85
CA ALA A 742 63.25 -12.07 5.56
C ALA A 742 64.57 -11.48 6.02
N ASP A 743 64.67 -10.16 5.88
CA ASP A 743 65.85 -9.37 6.27
C ASP A 743 65.40 -8.03 6.91
N ALA A 744 66.28 -7.37 7.66
CA ALA A 744 66.07 -6.11 8.36
C ALA A 744 66.10 -4.87 7.43
N GLY A 745 66.32 -5.04 6.14
CA GLY A 745 66.41 -3.94 5.16
C GLY A 745 65.06 -3.42 4.70
N HIS A 746 64.91 -2.11 4.47
CA HIS A 746 63.71 -1.47 3.96
C HIS A 746 63.80 -1.04 2.48
N THR A 747 64.90 -1.45 1.81
CA THR A 747 65.09 -1.06 0.40
C THR A 747 64.27 -1.92 -0.55
N SER A 748 63.49 -1.28 -1.40
CA SER A 748 62.68 -1.99 -2.41
C SER A 748 63.54 -2.74 -3.41
N PRO A 749 63.30 -4.03 -3.65
CA PRO A 749 63.99 -4.76 -4.70
C PRO A 749 63.51 -4.28 -6.04
N ASN A 750 64.43 -3.74 -6.88
CA ASN A 750 64.12 -3.28 -8.22
C ASN A 750 64.53 -4.33 -9.25
N LEU A 751 63.59 -4.79 -10.08
CA LEU A 751 63.92 -5.50 -11.32
C LEU A 751 64.64 -4.53 -12.27
N ARG A 752 65.97 -4.67 -12.36
CA ARG A 752 66.77 -3.96 -13.39
C ARG A 752 66.95 -4.89 -14.60
N HIS A 753 66.58 -4.38 -15.79
CA HIS A 753 67.07 -4.94 -17.02
C HIS A 753 68.58 -4.57 -17.13
N SER A 754 69.47 -5.42 -16.65
CA SER A 754 70.91 -5.20 -16.81
C SER A 754 71.29 -5.50 -18.28
N GLY A 755 72.07 -4.65 -18.89
CA GLY A 755 72.72 -4.89 -20.22
C GLY A 755 73.62 -6.12 -20.13
N GLU A 756 74.07 -6.61 -21.31
CA GLU A 756 74.85 -7.84 -21.41
C GLU A 756 76.16 -7.82 -20.61
N ASP A 757 76.68 -6.64 -20.24
CA ASP A 757 77.95 -6.45 -19.50
C ASP A 757 77.88 -6.18 -18.01
N ASP A 758 76.68 -6.18 -17.38
CA ASP A 758 76.49 -5.93 -15.96
C ASP A 758 76.54 -7.25 -15.14
N GLU A 759 77.61 -7.46 -14.38
CA GLU A 759 77.73 -8.61 -13.44
C GLU A 759 76.81 -8.56 -12.20
N GLY A 760 76.03 -7.47 -12.02
CA GLY A 760 75.17 -7.28 -10.88
C GLY A 760 73.72 -6.90 -11.30
N GLY A 761 72.69 -7.56 -10.73
CA GLY A 761 71.29 -7.21 -10.88
C GLY A 761 70.43 -8.21 -11.64
N ARG A 762 70.99 -9.37 -12.07
CA ARG A 762 70.20 -10.43 -12.76
C ARG A 762 69.48 -11.39 -11.80
N GLY A 763 69.77 -11.36 -10.49
CA GLY A 763 69.25 -12.35 -9.54
C GLY A 763 67.78 -12.42 -9.46
N LEU A 764 67.08 -11.30 -9.27
CA LEU A 764 65.60 -11.28 -9.23
C LEU A 764 64.93 -11.57 -10.57
N PHE A 765 65.57 -11.27 -11.69
CA PHE A 765 65.10 -11.66 -13.03
C PHE A 765 65.13 -13.19 -13.21
N ILE A 766 66.19 -13.85 -12.70
CA ILE A 766 66.29 -15.31 -12.73
C ILE A 766 65.23 -15.92 -11.83
N VAL A 767 65.10 -15.37 -10.61
CA VAL A 767 64.01 -15.80 -9.68
C VAL A 767 62.64 -15.70 -10.36
N ALA A 768 62.30 -14.59 -11.00
CA ALA A 768 61.05 -14.40 -11.68
C ALA A 768 60.77 -15.38 -12.82
N GLN A 769 61.79 -15.99 -13.44
CA GLN A 769 61.66 -17.04 -14.47
C GLN A 769 61.46 -18.43 -13.89
N LEU A 770 61.92 -18.68 -12.68
CA LEU A 770 61.91 -20.00 -12.02
C LEU A 770 60.70 -20.26 -11.16
N VAL A 771 59.88 -19.22 -10.87
CA VAL A 771 58.78 -19.28 -9.95
C VAL A 771 57.44 -18.84 -10.64
N GLN A 772 56.32 -19.33 -10.15
CA GLN A 772 55.01 -18.91 -10.67
C GLN A 772 54.66 -17.49 -10.23
N ARG A 773 55.01 -17.18 -9.01
CA ARG A 773 54.71 -15.88 -8.40
C ARG A 773 55.87 -15.53 -7.47
N TRP A 774 56.11 -14.25 -7.29
CA TRP A 774 57.03 -13.71 -6.32
C TRP A 774 56.55 -12.30 -5.91
N GLY A 775 57.00 -11.84 -4.76
CA GLY A 775 56.75 -10.51 -4.28
C GLY A 775 57.57 -10.13 -3.07
N THR A 776 57.29 -8.92 -2.57
CA THR A 776 57.95 -8.39 -1.38
C THR A 776 56.88 -7.86 -0.45
N ARG A 777 56.91 -8.25 0.82
CA ARG A 777 56.14 -7.65 1.90
C ARG A 777 57.01 -6.89 2.85
N TYR A 778 56.54 -5.76 3.32
CA TYR A 778 57.28 -4.94 4.28
C TYR A 778 56.66 -5.09 5.65
N THR A 779 57.50 -5.16 6.65
CA THR A 779 57.12 -5.19 8.06
C THR A 779 57.82 -4.04 8.79
N ARG A 780 57.43 -3.77 10.02
CA ARG A 780 58.09 -2.76 10.84
C ARG A 780 59.55 -3.10 11.12
N SER A 781 59.93 -4.37 11.04
CA SER A 781 61.29 -4.89 11.32
C SER A 781 62.14 -5.15 10.07
N GLY A 782 61.58 -4.91 8.86
CA GLY A 782 62.33 -5.17 7.63
C GLY A 782 61.41 -5.60 6.48
N LYS A 783 61.90 -6.41 5.55
CA LYS A 783 61.15 -6.96 4.44
C LYS A 783 61.26 -8.47 4.34
N THR A 784 60.28 -9.09 3.71
CA THR A 784 60.31 -10.50 3.30
C THR A 784 60.10 -10.60 1.81
N ILE A 785 61.04 -11.24 1.10
CA ILE A 785 60.85 -11.60 -0.30
C ILE A 785 60.34 -13.04 -0.33
N TRP A 786 59.25 -13.27 -1.02
CA TRP A 786 58.60 -14.57 -1.09
C TRP A 786 58.48 -15.05 -2.54
N THR A 787 58.48 -16.37 -2.73
CA THR A 787 58.31 -17.00 -4.06
C THR A 787 57.41 -18.23 -3.92
N GLU A 788 56.67 -18.52 -4.98
CA GLU A 788 55.81 -19.71 -5.10
C GLU A 788 56.22 -20.55 -6.32
N GLN A 789 56.44 -21.83 -6.08
CA GLN A 789 56.75 -22.81 -7.11
C GLN A 789 55.70 -23.92 -7.16
N ALA A 790 55.18 -24.25 -8.35
CA ALA A 790 54.22 -25.38 -8.46
C ALA A 790 54.93 -26.71 -8.20
N PHE A 791 54.18 -27.62 -7.61
CA PHE A 791 54.65 -29.03 -7.59
C PHE A 791 54.60 -29.60 -9.00
N PRO A 792 55.56 -30.51 -9.32
CA PRO A 792 55.51 -31.27 -10.58
C PRO A 792 54.17 -32.02 -10.71
N THR A 793 53.67 -32.09 -11.94
CA THR A 793 52.43 -32.81 -12.25
C THR A 793 52.61 -34.29 -11.98
N GLY A 794 52.20 -34.78 -10.79
CA GLY A 794 52.31 -36.18 -10.38
C GLY A 794 52.34 -36.42 -8.87
N HIS A 795 52.32 -35.37 -8.08
CA HIS A 795 52.28 -35.43 -6.61
C HIS A 795 50.92 -35.00 -6.07
#